data_f8f8465369e0c3e5e9b1306900e51d2b
#
_entry.id   f8f8465369e0c3e5e9b1306900e51d2b
#
_cell.length_a   1.000
_cell.length_b   1.000
_cell.length_c   1.000
_cell.angle_alpha   90.00
_cell.angle_beta   90.00
_cell.angle_gamma   90.00
#
_symmetry.space_group_name_H-M   'P 1'
#
loop_
_entity.id
_entity.type
_entity.pdbx_description
1 polymer ?
#
loop_
_entity_poly.entity_id
_entity_poly.type
_entity_poly.pdbx_seq_one_letter_code
_entity_poly.pdbx_strand_id
1 'polypeptide(L)'
;MPSLTSQQIRQQFIDFFVQRHGHTFVPSSPVVPHDDPSLLFTNAGMNQFKPIFLGQEKRDYTRAANTQKCIRAGGKHNDLDDVGRSRRHHTFFEMLGNWSFGDYFKAGAIEMAWELLTKVWGLPADRLHVSCYEGNEAAGIPRDTEAAELWKTRCGVPDDHIHYFGKDNFWEMGDTGPCGPCTEIYIDRTPDGTGGPEVNGNDPRVMEIWNLVFIQYNRDANGKLTELPAQHVDTGMGLERICQVIQGKDDNFATDLWTPLFEKITALSGKRYAGKFPPTNSVDPVAEAADEQLRHDIAFRVVADHVRCLTFALTDGAVPSNEGRGYVLRRILRRAVRFGRQQLGLTEPFMHHLVPVIVEGMGGAFPELKQNPHRVAELIRDEEVSFGRTLGRGIQLFEEAYRHAVDLALPSRVVPYGKPPLDDADEAQRAVRAWEQKTPNLLWTHPPFISAGDAFKLHDTFGFPIDLTRIMAEERGLSVDIAGYEKLMEEAKDKARAGGKGDDALKPLTELPPAALSQLAQAGVKPTDDKPKYGREPVTARVLAIWNGDDLGLSPASAAEDEPLAVILDRTNFYAEMGGQVGDVGVLEPRAEPPRSGGLTDAPSAPPLAPRSAGVFGTFDVESTKVIGGYVLHIGRLRSGTIQVGQTVTATVGEPRVATEKNHTTTHLANWALREVLGDSVQQKGSLVDPDKLRFDFSHGKSLSDDELEKVESLVSQSIGRKLPVYAEEAAQELALKINGLRAVFGEKYPPKVRVVSVGVPVADLLADPTNAKWRQYSVEFCGGTHLGNSGDAAGFAITAEESVSKGIRRLVGVTGPAATAAAGAARAADATIATAKSAADDQLSPLIAALNTAVTGGTLPLRAKRRAQAAVLELQARQKAHEKSAKKSTGTDAVAAAAELLAAAPSIGPGKLVVGEIAGATDDGLRAAVDSIKSKSPSYGVMLAAAIDGKVTFIAAVSDDLIAKGLKAGDWIRETAKVAGGGGGGRPQMAQAGGKDPGKIGEALAKARAFATAAIPQ
;
A
#
# COMPACT_ATOMS: atom_id res chain seq x y z
N MET A 1 -7.88 13.32 49.02
CA MET A 1 -7.09 14.32 48.31
C MET A 1 -7.83 14.69 47.02
N PRO A 2 -7.75 15.92 46.48
CA PRO A 2 -8.32 16.19 45.17
C PRO A 2 -7.68 15.24 44.15
N SER A 3 -8.47 14.64 43.31
CA SER A 3 -8.01 13.70 42.28
C SER A 3 -7.09 14.42 41.29
N LEU A 4 -5.82 13.96 41.19
CA LEU A 4 -4.87 14.48 40.20
C LEU A 4 -5.34 14.17 38.77
N THR A 5 -5.19 15.15 37.89
CA THR A 5 -5.41 14.91 36.46
C THR A 5 -4.26 14.10 35.85
N SER A 6 -4.51 13.44 34.73
CA SER A 6 -3.47 12.70 33.96
C SER A 6 -2.27 13.59 33.60
N GLN A 7 -2.53 14.86 33.26
CA GLN A 7 -1.47 15.83 32.97
C GLN A 7 -0.63 16.10 34.24
N GLN A 8 -1.24 16.23 35.40
CA GLN A 8 -0.52 16.45 36.68
C GLN A 8 0.28 15.21 37.09
N ILE A 9 -0.28 14.00 36.90
CA ILE A 9 0.43 12.75 37.20
C ILE A 9 1.68 12.63 36.31
N ARG A 10 1.54 12.85 35.00
CA ARG A 10 2.66 12.85 34.06
C ARG A 10 3.74 13.86 34.46
N GLN A 11 3.36 15.09 34.77
CA GLN A 11 4.30 16.14 35.16
C GLN A 11 4.98 15.83 36.49
N GLN A 12 4.26 15.33 37.49
CA GLN A 12 4.84 14.93 38.77
C GLN A 12 5.87 13.80 38.64
N PHE A 13 5.63 12.82 37.73
CA PHE A 13 6.61 11.79 37.42
C PHE A 13 7.90 12.40 36.85
N ILE A 14 7.77 13.26 35.85
CA ILE A 14 8.93 13.93 35.24
C ILE A 14 9.68 14.79 36.26
N ASP A 15 8.98 15.63 37.00
CA ASP A 15 9.57 16.52 38.00
C ASP A 15 10.26 15.73 39.12
N PHE A 16 9.71 14.62 39.56
CA PHE A 16 10.31 13.74 40.58
C PHE A 16 11.69 13.24 40.12
N PHE A 17 11.79 12.69 38.92
CA PHE A 17 13.04 12.17 38.42
C PHE A 17 14.02 13.28 38.03
N VAL A 18 13.55 14.35 37.39
CA VAL A 18 14.42 15.44 36.90
C VAL A 18 14.90 16.32 38.04
N GLN A 19 14.00 16.82 38.86
CA GLN A 19 14.35 17.84 39.88
C GLN A 19 14.94 17.23 41.16
N ARG A 20 14.46 16.04 41.55
CA ARG A 20 14.85 15.43 42.81
C ARG A 20 15.97 14.40 42.67
N HIS A 21 16.00 13.66 41.54
CA HIS A 21 16.97 12.58 41.31
C HIS A 21 17.96 12.85 40.18
N GLY A 22 17.99 14.06 39.61
CA GLY A 22 19.01 14.51 38.66
C GLY A 22 18.98 13.83 37.31
N HIS A 23 17.81 13.32 36.86
CA HIS A 23 17.64 12.79 35.51
C HIS A 23 17.50 13.92 34.47
N THR A 24 17.96 13.66 33.26
CA THR A 24 17.76 14.57 32.14
C THR A 24 16.40 14.25 31.49
N PHE A 25 15.57 15.29 31.30
CA PHE A 25 14.35 15.09 30.50
C PHE A 25 14.72 14.89 29.03
N VAL A 26 14.30 13.77 28.44
CA VAL A 26 14.51 13.46 27.03
C VAL A 26 13.13 13.36 26.36
N PRO A 27 12.84 14.17 25.32
CA PRO A 27 11.55 14.10 24.63
C PRO A 27 11.22 12.70 24.12
N SER A 28 9.93 12.39 24.02
CA SER A 28 9.45 11.15 23.41
C SER A 28 9.97 11.00 21.98
N SER A 29 10.51 9.85 21.63
CA SER A 29 10.80 9.54 20.24
C SER A 29 9.48 9.36 19.46
N PRO A 30 9.49 9.49 18.13
CA PRO A 30 8.35 9.17 17.28
C PRO A 30 7.88 7.72 17.48
N VAL A 31 6.58 7.47 17.32
CA VAL A 31 6.05 6.09 17.32
C VAL A 31 6.46 5.31 16.09
N VAL A 32 6.97 5.99 15.06
CA VAL A 32 7.55 5.39 13.84
C VAL A 32 9.07 5.35 14.03
N PRO A 33 9.66 4.20 14.36
CA PRO A 33 11.11 4.09 14.51
C PRO A 33 11.77 4.21 13.13
N HIS A 34 12.71 5.16 13.01
CA HIS A 34 13.44 5.38 11.75
C HIS A 34 14.72 4.54 11.67
N ASP A 35 15.30 4.20 12.82
CA ASP A 35 16.63 3.58 12.91
C ASP A 35 16.59 2.09 13.25
N ASP A 36 15.42 1.51 13.47
CA ASP A 36 15.27 0.08 13.77
C ASP A 36 14.24 -0.58 12.84
N PRO A 37 14.70 -1.24 11.76
CA PRO A 37 13.82 -1.93 10.82
C PRO A 37 13.15 -3.18 11.41
N SER A 38 13.62 -3.68 12.55
CA SER A 38 13.04 -4.84 13.24
C SER A 38 11.70 -4.50 13.91
N LEU A 39 11.39 -3.22 14.13
CA LEU A 39 10.19 -2.75 14.81
C LEU A 39 9.22 -2.07 13.84
N LEU A 40 7.96 -2.47 13.89
CA LEU A 40 6.89 -1.76 13.18
C LEU A 40 6.60 -0.39 13.82
N PHE A 41 6.54 -0.36 15.16
CA PHE A 41 6.29 0.84 15.95
C PHE A 41 7.16 0.82 17.21
N THR A 42 7.41 1.99 17.78
CA THR A 42 7.99 2.13 19.11
C THR A 42 7.03 1.49 20.13
N ASN A 43 7.43 0.42 20.78
CA ASN A 43 6.60 -0.40 21.68
C ASN A 43 6.99 -0.28 23.15
N ALA A 44 8.14 0.38 23.44
CA ALA A 44 8.65 0.60 24.80
C ALA A 44 9.50 1.87 24.87
N GLY A 45 9.66 2.43 26.08
CA GLY A 45 10.42 3.64 26.34
C GLY A 45 11.89 3.53 25.97
N MET A 46 12.46 2.36 26.13
CA MET A 46 13.87 2.10 25.89
C MET A 46 14.28 2.09 24.39
N ASN A 47 13.34 1.98 23.46
CA ASN A 47 13.69 1.82 22.05
C ASN A 47 14.66 2.91 21.54
N GLN A 48 14.47 4.16 21.96
CA GLN A 48 15.34 5.27 21.59
C GLN A 48 16.74 5.23 22.25
N PHE A 49 16.93 4.40 23.27
CA PHE A 49 18.17 4.27 24.02
C PHE A 49 18.93 2.95 23.74
N LYS A 50 18.41 2.10 22.82
CA LYS A 50 19.04 0.82 22.45
C LYS A 50 20.52 0.95 22.11
N PRO A 51 20.99 1.93 21.31
CA PRO A 51 22.42 2.10 21.03
C PRO A 51 23.27 2.40 22.27
N ILE A 52 22.70 3.09 23.28
CA ILE A 52 23.41 3.39 24.53
C ILE A 52 23.59 2.11 25.36
N PHE A 53 22.54 1.30 25.51
CA PHE A 53 22.63 0.02 26.22
C PHE A 53 23.66 -0.93 25.61
N LEU A 54 23.78 -0.91 24.28
CA LEU A 54 24.76 -1.71 23.54
C LEU A 54 26.17 -1.12 23.53
N GLY A 55 26.39 0.05 24.17
CA GLY A 55 27.68 0.75 24.16
C GLY A 55 28.08 1.36 22.81
N GLN A 56 27.15 1.43 21.86
CA GLN A 56 27.37 1.95 20.50
C GLN A 56 27.29 3.48 20.43
N GLU A 57 26.60 4.09 21.38
CA GLU A 57 26.42 5.54 21.50
C GLU A 57 26.72 6.00 22.92
N LYS A 58 27.27 7.21 23.06
CA LYS A 58 27.43 7.89 24.35
C LYS A 58 26.67 9.21 24.33
N ARG A 59 26.02 9.54 25.44
CA ARG A 59 25.35 10.82 25.67
C ARG A 59 26.07 11.57 26.75
N ASP A 60 25.79 12.87 26.90
CA ASP A 60 26.30 13.76 27.92
C ASP A 60 25.58 13.59 29.28
N TYR A 61 24.69 12.62 29.38
CA TYR A 61 23.95 12.27 30.59
C TYR A 61 23.97 10.75 30.84
N THR A 62 23.91 10.37 32.13
CA THR A 62 23.85 8.96 32.57
C THR A 62 22.48 8.57 33.10
N ARG A 63 21.58 9.55 33.27
CA ARG A 63 20.18 9.33 33.72
C ARG A 63 19.22 10.07 32.82
N ALA A 64 18.13 9.42 32.44
CA ALA A 64 17.07 10.01 31.63
C ALA A 64 15.69 9.73 32.21
N ALA A 65 14.72 10.63 31.96
CA ALA A 65 13.30 10.39 32.23
C ALA A 65 12.42 11.02 31.17
N ASN A 66 11.30 10.38 30.85
CA ASN A 66 10.28 10.95 29.95
C ASN A 66 8.91 10.27 30.08
N THR A 67 7.99 10.69 29.21
CA THR A 67 6.80 9.94 28.80
C THR A 67 6.96 9.57 27.35
N GLN A 68 7.01 8.28 27.03
CA GLN A 68 7.20 7.75 25.67
C GLN A 68 5.88 7.33 25.06
N LYS A 69 5.61 7.79 23.85
CA LYS A 69 4.53 7.33 22.99
C LYS A 69 4.80 5.88 22.54
N CYS A 70 3.89 4.96 22.82
CA CYS A 70 4.03 3.55 22.45
C CYS A 70 2.81 3.04 21.67
N ILE A 71 3.06 2.18 20.67
CA ILE A 71 2.00 1.48 19.93
C ILE A 71 2.27 -0.03 20.00
N ARG A 72 1.25 -0.79 20.47
CA ARG A 72 1.22 -2.26 20.50
C ARG A 72 0.02 -2.77 19.71
N ALA A 73 0.20 -2.88 18.38
CA ALA A 73 -0.88 -3.27 17.46
C ALA A 73 -0.39 -4.24 16.36
N GLY A 74 0.71 -4.96 16.61
CA GLY A 74 1.30 -5.93 15.70
C GLY A 74 2.70 -6.37 16.15
N GLY A 75 3.20 -7.49 15.60
CA GLY A 75 4.46 -8.09 16.00
C GLY A 75 4.35 -8.91 17.30
N LYS A 76 5.44 -8.97 18.08
CA LYS A 76 5.50 -9.75 19.34
C LYS A 76 4.52 -9.23 20.41
N HIS A 77 4.25 -7.92 20.42
CA HIS A 77 3.30 -7.25 21.32
C HIS A 77 2.09 -6.76 20.52
N ASN A 78 0.94 -7.40 20.69
CA ASN A 78 -0.28 -7.07 19.95
C ASN A 78 -1.49 -7.07 20.88
N ASP A 79 -1.95 -5.89 21.27
CA ASP A 79 -3.10 -5.69 22.16
C ASP A 79 -4.40 -5.38 21.38
N LEU A 80 -4.35 -5.31 20.03
CA LEU A 80 -5.45 -4.81 19.19
C LEU A 80 -6.78 -5.55 19.41
N ASP A 81 -6.73 -6.86 19.56
CA ASP A 81 -7.93 -7.69 19.65
C ASP A 81 -8.63 -7.55 21.03
N ASP A 82 -7.86 -7.25 22.09
CA ASP A 82 -8.35 -7.04 23.45
C ASP A 82 -8.95 -5.63 23.68
N VAL A 83 -8.58 -4.67 22.82
CA VAL A 83 -9.07 -3.28 22.95
C VAL A 83 -10.58 -3.21 22.79
N GLY A 84 -11.19 -2.53 23.76
CA GLY A 84 -12.65 -2.37 23.88
C GLY A 84 -13.29 -3.38 24.82
N ARG A 85 -12.69 -4.55 25.02
CA ARG A 85 -13.19 -5.63 25.89
C ARG A 85 -12.42 -5.72 27.21
N SER A 86 -11.13 -5.54 27.14
CA SER A 86 -10.28 -5.46 28.33
C SER A 86 -10.35 -4.10 29.01
N ARG A 87 -10.20 -4.08 30.34
CA ARG A 87 -10.19 -2.86 31.17
C ARG A 87 -8.89 -2.07 31.09
N ARG A 88 -7.81 -2.66 30.50
CA ARG A 88 -6.43 -2.15 30.62
C ARG A 88 -5.59 -2.16 29.33
N HIS A 89 -6.07 -2.76 28.24
CA HIS A 89 -5.30 -2.84 26.98
C HIS A 89 -5.65 -1.72 26.02
N HIS A 90 -4.62 -1.17 25.36
CA HIS A 90 -4.70 -0.07 24.42
C HIS A 90 -3.79 -0.31 23.22
N THR A 91 -4.19 0.14 22.03
CA THR A 91 -3.28 0.13 20.86
C THR A 91 -2.20 1.19 20.98
N PHE A 92 -2.54 2.34 21.55
CA PHE A 92 -1.61 3.43 21.89
C PHE A 92 -1.69 3.71 23.40
N PHE A 93 -0.53 3.85 24.05
CA PHE A 93 -0.44 4.25 25.44
C PHE A 93 0.81 5.08 25.69
N GLU A 94 0.84 5.79 26.81
CA GLU A 94 2.01 6.51 27.27
C GLU A 94 2.76 5.68 28.32
N MET A 95 4.06 5.47 28.08
CA MET A 95 4.95 4.80 29.03
C MET A 95 5.80 5.86 29.72
N LEU A 96 5.55 6.07 30.99
CA LEU A 96 6.42 6.84 31.87
C LEU A 96 7.66 6.01 32.18
N GLY A 97 8.83 6.53 31.89
CA GLY A 97 10.09 5.78 32.05
C GLY A 97 11.19 6.61 32.67
N ASN A 98 12.05 5.94 33.44
CA ASN A 98 13.33 6.44 33.91
C ASN A 98 14.42 5.41 33.60
N TRP A 99 15.58 5.91 33.22
CA TRP A 99 16.71 5.12 32.75
C TRP A 99 17.99 5.47 33.47
N SER A 100 18.83 4.43 33.70
CA SER A 100 20.22 4.56 34.17
C SER A 100 21.15 3.88 33.15
N PHE A 101 22.14 4.64 32.71
CA PHE A 101 23.13 4.16 31.73
C PHE A 101 24.47 3.96 32.45
N GLY A 102 24.55 2.85 33.22
CA GLY A 102 25.75 2.54 34.03
C GLY A 102 25.98 3.44 35.24
N ASP A 103 24.93 4.09 35.76
CA ASP A 103 25.01 4.97 36.94
C ASP A 103 24.46 4.24 38.19
N TYR A 104 23.15 4.25 38.41
CA TYR A 104 22.52 3.44 39.46
C TYR A 104 21.97 2.12 38.86
N PHE A 105 21.78 1.14 39.76
CA PHE A 105 21.21 -0.16 39.38
C PHE A 105 20.01 -0.50 40.28
N LYS A 106 19.82 -1.76 40.69
CA LYS A 106 18.65 -2.26 41.41
C LYS A 106 18.26 -1.43 42.62
N ALA A 107 19.20 -1.19 43.52
CA ALA A 107 18.92 -0.43 44.75
C ALA A 107 18.32 0.93 44.47
N GLY A 108 18.95 1.72 43.61
CA GLY A 108 18.46 3.07 43.27
C GLY A 108 17.11 3.04 42.56
N ALA A 109 16.91 2.11 41.63
CA ALA A 109 15.63 1.98 40.92
C ALA A 109 14.46 1.63 41.86
N ILE A 110 14.68 0.67 42.76
CA ILE A 110 13.69 0.20 43.73
C ILE A 110 13.34 1.29 44.74
N GLU A 111 14.35 1.96 45.30
CA GLU A 111 14.14 3.03 46.30
C GLU A 111 13.36 4.22 45.69
N MET A 112 13.72 4.68 44.51
CA MET A 112 13.04 5.77 43.81
C MET A 112 11.60 5.40 43.44
N ALA A 113 11.37 4.17 42.94
CA ALA A 113 10.04 3.71 42.62
C ALA A 113 9.12 3.65 43.85
N TRP A 114 9.62 3.09 44.95
CA TRP A 114 8.88 3.04 46.23
C TRP A 114 8.58 4.42 46.81
N GLU A 115 9.56 5.32 46.71
CA GLU A 115 9.39 6.70 47.16
C GLU A 115 8.31 7.43 46.41
N LEU A 116 8.29 7.33 45.06
CA LEU A 116 7.29 7.96 44.23
C LEU A 116 5.89 7.45 44.56
N LEU A 117 5.73 6.10 44.61
CA LEU A 117 4.42 5.50 44.83
C LEU A 117 3.86 5.80 46.24
N THR A 118 4.69 5.61 47.29
CA THR A 118 4.20 5.63 48.67
C THR A 118 4.28 7.01 49.32
N LYS A 119 5.33 7.83 49.01
CA LYS A 119 5.53 9.10 49.66
C LYS A 119 5.04 10.30 48.86
N VAL A 120 5.14 10.25 47.53
CA VAL A 120 4.70 11.34 46.64
C VAL A 120 3.23 11.18 46.29
N TRP A 121 2.85 10.01 45.81
CA TRP A 121 1.46 9.74 45.41
C TRP A 121 0.58 9.16 46.54
N GLY A 122 1.20 8.71 47.65
CA GLY A 122 0.49 8.26 48.83
C GLY A 122 -0.29 6.99 48.65
N LEU A 123 0.17 6.08 47.77
CA LEU A 123 -0.43 4.77 47.63
C LEU A 123 -0.20 3.94 48.90
N PRO A 124 -1.17 3.18 49.38
CA PRO A 124 -1.02 2.39 50.61
C PRO A 124 -0.03 1.25 50.38
N ALA A 125 1.04 1.24 51.22
CA ALA A 125 2.14 0.29 51.08
C ALA A 125 1.69 -1.18 51.32
N ASP A 126 0.70 -1.38 52.17
CA ASP A 126 0.06 -2.67 52.45
C ASP A 126 -0.81 -3.21 51.33
N ARG A 127 -0.94 -2.45 50.25
CA ARG A 127 -1.66 -2.86 49.03
C ARG A 127 -0.72 -3.10 47.84
N LEU A 128 0.58 -2.88 48.05
CA LEU A 128 1.58 -3.07 47.00
C LEU A 128 2.25 -4.44 47.14
N HIS A 129 2.26 -5.17 46.05
CA HIS A 129 2.98 -6.41 45.89
C HIS A 129 4.07 -6.25 44.86
N VAL A 130 5.13 -7.04 44.95
CA VAL A 130 6.24 -7.03 44.01
C VAL A 130 6.51 -8.43 43.48
N SER A 131 6.96 -8.50 42.24
CA SER A 131 7.47 -9.76 41.68
C SER A 131 8.96 -9.64 41.36
N CYS A 132 9.67 -10.75 41.42
CA CYS A 132 11.09 -10.86 41.10
C CYS A 132 11.30 -12.10 40.19
N TYR A 133 12.41 -12.10 39.47
CA TYR A 133 12.74 -13.22 38.57
C TYR A 133 13.11 -14.47 39.33
N GLU A 134 12.46 -15.59 39.01
CA GLU A 134 12.69 -16.90 39.68
C GLU A 134 13.96 -17.62 39.21
N GLY A 135 14.57 -17.15 38.09
CA GLY A 135 15.74 -17.79 37.50
C GLY A 135 15.39 -18.72 36.31
N ASN A 136 16.43 -19.10 35.58
CA ASN A 136 16.37 -20.12 34.53
C ASN A 136 17.69 -20.88 34.50
N GLU A 137 17.73 -22.05 35.14
CA GLU A 137 18.94 -22.89 35.23
C GLU A 137 19.44 -23.32 33.85
N ALA A 138 18.56 -23.61 32.90
CA ALA A 138 18.92 -23.99 31.54
C ALA A 138 19.61 -22.88 30.76
N ALA A 139 19.29 -21.61 31.05
CA ALA A 139 19.95 -20.44 30.48
C ALA A 139 21.14 -19.94 31.33
N GLY A 140 21.42 -20.58 32.50
CA GLY A 140 22.47 -20.17 33.42
C GLY A 140 22.18 -18.84 34.14
N ILE A 141 20.90 -18.41 34.21
CA ILE A 141 20.52 -17.18 34.88
C ILE A 141 19.95 -17.49 36.26
N PRO A 142 20.58 -16.99 37.36
CA PRO A 142 20.13 -17.29 38.71
C PRO A 142 18.84 -16.52 39.06
N ARG A 143 18.16 -16.99 40.11
CA ARG A 143 17.05 -16.29 40.76
C ARG A 143 17.51 -14.93 41.29
N ASP A 144 16.71 -13.87 41.09
CA ASP A 144 17.04 -12.53 41.53
C ASP A 144 16.70 -12.33 43.03
N THR A 145 17.53 -12.91 43.86
CA THR A 145 17.43 -12.75 45.32
C THR A 145 17.85 -11.33 45.77
N GLU A 146 18.70 -10.64 45.02
CA GLU A 146 19.14 -9.30 45.32
C GLU A 146 17.98 -8.31 45.30
N ALA A 147 17.17 -8.33 44.24
CA ALA A 147 15.98 -7.46 44.14
C ALA A 147 15.01 -7.72 45.29
N ALA A 148 14.75 -9.00 45.63
CA ALA A 148 13.89 -9.35 46.75
C ALA A 148 14.40 -8.84 48.09
N GLU A 149 15.71 -8.97 48.38
CA GLU A 149 16.31 -8.45 49.60
C GLU A 149 16.26 -6.90 49.65
N LEU A 150 16.41 -6.23 48.53
CA LEU A 150 16.27 -4.76 48.45
C LEU A 150 14.83 -4.32 48.76
N TRP A 151 13.83 -5.00 48.25
CA TRP A 151 12.44 -4.74 48.59
C TRP A 151 12.17 -4.86 50.09
N LYS A 152 12.70 -5.91 50.74
CA LYS A 152 12.54 -6.13 52.18
C LYS A 152 13.30 -5.05 52.99
N THR A 153 14.58 -4.92 52.71
CA THR A 153 15.48 -4.15 53.62
C THR A 153 15.39 -2.64 53.39
N ARG A 154 15.14 -2.20 52.17
CA ARG A 154 15.10 -0.75 51.81
C ARG A 154 13.66 -0.19 51.76
N CYS A 155 12.69 -1.01 51.40
CA CYS A 155 11.30 -0.58 51.24
C CYS A 155 10.36 -1.11 52.33
N GLY A 156 10.76 -2.11 53.08
CA GLY A 156 9.97 -2.73 54.13
C GLY A 156 8.82 -3.59 53.59
N VAL A 157 8.92 -4.11 52.37
CA VAL A 157 7.93 -4.98 51.78
C VAL A 157 7.94 -6.34 52.49
N PRO A 158 6.81 -6.83 53.04
CA PRO A 158 6.76 -8.11 53.73
C PRO A 158 6.95 -9.29 52.79
N ASP A 159 7.39 -10.45 53.34
CA ASP A 159 7.70 -11.63 52.54
C ASP A 159 6.55 -12.19 51.70
N ASP A 160 5.34 -12.12 52.24
CA ASP A 160 4.10 -12.53 51.57
C ASP A 160 3.63 -11.60 50.46
N HIS A 161 4.25 -10.43 50.31
CA HIS A 161 4.06 -9.50 49.22
C HIS A 161 5.12 -9.63 48.12
N ILE A 162 6.09 -10.54 48.25
CA ILE A 162 7.16 -10.79 47.28
C ILE A 162 6.91 -12.10 46.56
N HIS A 163 6.65 -12.00 45.26
CA HIS A 163 6.31 -13.13 44.40
C HIS A 163 7.47 -13.42 43.43
N TYR A 164 7.50 -14.60 42.82
CA TYR A 164 8.53 -15.00 41.88
C TYR A 164 7.90 -15.60 40.65
N PHE A 165 8.29 -15.11 39.45
CA PHE A 165 7.83 -15.67 38.19
C PHE A 165 9.01 -15.86 37.23
N GLY A 166 8.87 -16.79 36.27
CA GLY A 166 9.89 -17.12 35.31
C GLY A 166 9.92 -16.11 34.15
N LYS A 167 9.33 -16.50 33.05
CA LYS A 167 9.36 -15.73 31.82
C LYS A 167 8.75 -14.32 31.96
N ASP A 168 7.77 -14.15 32.81
CA ASP A 168 7.07 -12.88 32.99
C ASP A 168 7.97 -11.83 33.68
N ASN A 169 8.95 -12.27 34.51
CA ASN A 169 9.95 -11.40 35.11
C ASN A 169 11.31 -11.42 34.38
N PHE A 170 11.34 -11.80 33.09
CA PHE A 170 12.48 -11.63 32.21
C PHE A 170 12.09 -10.85 30.96
N TRP A 171 12.44 -9.57 30.92
CA TRP A 171 12.01 -8.69 29.85
C TRP A 171 12.95 -8.76 28.65
N GLU A 172 12.38 -8.77 27.44
CA GLU A 172 13.06 -8.82 26.16
C GLU A 172 12.48 -7.81 25.19
N MET A 173 13.34 -7.02 24.56
CA MET A 173 12.91 -5.99 23.59
C MET A 173 12.25 -6.61 22.35
N GLY A 174 12.78 -7.73 21.89
CA GLY A 174 12.34 -8.50 20.72
C GLY A 174 12.99 -9.87 20.70
N ASP A 175 13.08 -10.50 19.55
CA ASP A 175 13.78 -11.77 19.38
C ASP A 175 15.30 -11.61 19.54
N THR A 176 15.82 -10.40 19.35
CA THR A 176 17.21 -10.02 19.56
C THR A 176 17.28 -8.65 20.25
N GLY A 177 18.39 -8.39 20.96
CA GLY A 177 18.64 -7.08 21.58
C GLY A 177 18.83 -7.14 23.09
N PRO A 178 18.91 -5.97 23.77
CA PRO A 178 19.07 -5.83 25.20
C PRO A 178 17.92 -6.52 25.95
N CYS A 179 18.27 -7.23 27.03
CA CYS A 179 17.31 -7.95 27.87
C CYS A 179 17.85 -8.12 29.28
N GLY A 180 16.97 -8.54 30.20
CA GLY A 180 17.37 -8.82 31.56
C GLY A 180 16.21 -9.18 32.49
N PRO A 181 16.52 -9.68 33.71
CA PRO A 181 15.51 -9.88 34.73
C PRO A 181 14.84 -8.57 35.12
N CYS A 182 13.61 -8.63 35.53
CA CYS A 182 12.85 -7.47 35.99
C CYS A 182 12.13 -7.76 37.31
N THR A 183 11.73 -6.67 37.95
CA THR A 183 10.82 -6.69 39.09
C THR A 183 9.64 -5.81 38.77
N GLU A 184 8.45 -6.31 39.01
CA GLU A 184 7.21 -5.59 38.73
C GLU A 184 6.51 -5.20 40.02
N ILE A 185 5.82 -4.08 40.01
CA ILE A 185 5.03 -3.57 41.12
C ILE A 185 3.58 -3.69 40.79
N TYR A 186 2.82 -4.38 41.64
CA TYR A 186 1.38 -4.60 41.53
C TYR A 186 0.64 -3.84 42.64
N ILE A 187 -0.58 -3.43 42.36
CA ILE A 187 -1.49 -2.91 43.37
C ILE A 187 -2.68 -3.82 43.53
N ASP A 188 -2.97 -4.22 44.77
CA ASP A 188 -4.19 -4.92 45.14
C ASP A 188 -5.30 -3.93 45.45
N ARG A 189 -6.33 -3.94 44.64
CA ARG A 189 -7.54 -3.12 44.74
C ARG A 189 -8.75 -3.91 45.17
N THR A 190 -8.56 -5.14 45.67
CA THR A 190 -9.66 -5.90 46.27
C THR A 190 -10.13 -5.17 47.54
N PRO A 191 -11.43 -5.24 47.89
CA PRO A 191 -11.97 -4.52 49.03
C PRO A 191 -11.30 -4.86 50.37
N ASP A 192 -10.88 -6.10 50.52
CA ASP A 192 -10.33 -6.68 51.74
C ASP A 192 -8.79 -6.80 51.75
N GLY A 193 -8.11 -6.50 50.63
CA GLY A 193 -6.66 -6.63 50.50
C GLY A 193 -6.15 -8.07 50.44
N THR A 194 -6.99 -8.98 49.96
CA THR A 194 -6.63 -10.42 49.87
C THR A 194 -6.20 -10.85 48.46
N GLY A 195 -5.89 -9.87 47.58
CA GLY A 195 -5.53 -10.12 46.20
C GLY A 195 -4.14 -10.68 45.94
N GLY A 196 -3.29 -10.84 46.97
CA GLY A 196 -1.93 -11.37 46.79
C GLY A 196 -1.81 -12.64 45.94
N PRO A 197 -2.68 -13.67 46.07
CA PRO A 197 -2.65 -14.85 45.21
C PRO A 197 -2.95 -14.59 43.72
N GLU A 198 -3.55 -13.44 43.39
CA GLU A 198 -3.91 -13.01 42.05
C GLU A 198 -2.82 -12.11 41.41
N VAL A 199 -1.69 -11.93 42.05
CA VAL A 199 -0.51 -11.26 41.44
C VAL A 199 -0.09 -12.05 40.20
N ASN A 200 -0.03 -11.38 39.07
CA ASN A 200 0.14 -11.96 37.74
C ASN A 200 -0.98 -12.94 37.33
N GLY A 201 -2.14 -12.86 38.00
CA GLY A 201 -3.33 -13.66 37.73
C GLY A 201 -4.35 -12.94 36.82
N ASN A 202 -5.60 -13.44 36.88
CA ASN A 202 -6.67 -12.95 36.00
C ASN A 202 -7.62 -11.93 36.68
N ASP A 203 -7.50 -11.68 37.97
CA ASP A 203 -8.35 -10.70 38.63
C ASP A 203 -7.96 -9.25 38.22
N PRO A 204 -8.85 -8.50 37.53
CA PRO A 204 -8.55 -7.15 37.05
C PRO A 204 -8.33 -6.14 38.19
N ARG A 205 -8.62 -6.51 39.42
CA ARG A 205 -8.41 -5.67 40.62
C ARG A 205 -6.97 -5.75 41.13
N VAL A 206 -6.21 -6.81 40.79
CA VAL A 206 -4.79 -6.94 41.08
C VAL A 206 -4.01 -6.63 39.80
N MET A 207 -3.36 -5.49 39.76
CA MET A 207 -2.85 -4.94 38.51
C MET A 207 -1.39 -4.54 38.62
N GLU A 208 -0.57 -4.99 37.68
CA GLU A 208 0.76 -4.46 37.43
C GLU A 208 0.67 -2.97 37.05
N ILE A 209 1.39 -2.13 37.77
CA ILE A 209 1.47 -0.68 37.53
C ILE A 209 2.83 -0.21 37.03
N TRP A 210 3.92 -0.93 37.36
CA TRP A 210 5.27 -0.52 36.98
C TRP A 210 6.17 -1.73 36.80
N ASN A 211 6.99 -1.75 35.75
CA ASN A 211 8.03 -2.75 35.52
C ASN A 211 9.41 -2.07 35.60
N LEU A 212 10.30 -2.58 36.43
CA LEU A 212 11.68 -2.15 36.59
C LEU A 212 12.60 -3.21 36.01
N VAL A 213 13.17 -2.95 34.83
CA VAL A 213 14.01 -3.91 34.09
C VAL A 213 15.48 -3.65 34.35
N PHE A 214 16.21 -4.69 34.70
CA PHE A 214 17.66 -4.66 34.96
C PHE A 214 18.40 -5.19 33.73
N ILE A 215 18.65 -4.30 32.79
CA ILE A 215 19.27 -4.59 31.49
C ILE A 215 20.75 -4.91 31.70
N GLN A 216 21.12 -6.18 31.54
CA GLN A 216 22.48 -6.66 31.71
C GLN A 216 22.93 -7.67 30.64
N TYR A 217 22.03 -8.11 29.77
CA TYR A 217 22.33 -9.04 28.69
C TYR A 217 21.93 -8.50 27.32
N ASN A 218 22.57 -9.03 26.29
CA ASN A 218 22.15 -8.89 24.89
C ASN A 218 21.88 -10.28 24.31
N ARG A 219 20.72 -10.45 23.68
CA ARG A 219 20.35 -11.68 22.97
C ARG A 219 20.71 -11.56 21.49
N ASP A 220 21.47 -12.52 20.97
CA ASP A 220 21.80 -12.61 19.55
C ASP A 220 20.72 -13.36 18.73
N ALA A 221 20.90 -13.42 17.40
CA ALA A 221 19.98 -14.10 16.49
C ALA A 221 19.85 -15.62 16.72
N ASN A 222 20.81 -16.24 17.44
CA ASN A 222 20.79 -17.66 17.79
C ASN A 222 20.16 -17.88 19.18
N GLY A 223 19.66 -16.83 19.84
CA GLY A 223 19.08 -16.88 21.16
C GLY A 223 20.10 -16.90 22.31
N LYS A 224 21.41 -16.78 22.01
CA LYS A 224 22.47 -16.77 23.01
C LYS A 224 22.51 -15.42 23.74
N LEU A 225 22.61 -15.49 25.06
CA LEU A 225 22.79 -14.32 25.93
C LEU A 225 24.28 -14.04 26.15
N THR A 226 24.64 -12.76 26.03
CA THR A 226 25.97 -12.24 26.37
C THR A 226 25.82 -11.04 27.31
N GLU A 227 26.70 -10.92 28.29
CA GLU A 227 26.69 -9.78 29.21
C GLU A 227 26.99 -8.48 28.47
N LEU A 228 26.31 -7.41 28.88
CA LEU A 228 26.58 -6.05 28.39
C LEU A 228 27.80 -5.46 29.09
N PRO A 229 28.48 -4.45 28.48
CA PRO A 229 29.64 -3.80 29.06
C PRO A 229 29.36 -3.07 30.39
N ALA A 230 28.10 -2.72 30.67
CA ALA A 230 27.64 -2.09 31.89
C ALA A 230 26.24 -2.58 32.27
N GLN A 231 25.88 -2.41 33.53
CA GLN A 231 24.53 -2.67 34.03
C GLN A 231 23.69 -1.41 33.89
N HIS A 232 22.49 -1.57 33.37
CA HIS A 232 21.57 -0.47 33.07
C HIS A 232 20.21 -0.70 33.73
N VAL A 233 19.45 0.37 33.86
CA VAL A 233 18.05 0.31 34.30
C VAL A 233 17.17 0.87 33.19
N ASP A 234 16.14 0.14 32.86
CA ASP A 234 15.00 0.55 32.04
C ASP A 234 13.74 0.38 32.87
N THR A 235 12.88 1.40 32.92
CA THR A 235 11.60 1.26 33.62
C THR A 235 10.43 1.65 32.74
N GLY A 236 9.28 1.03 32.94
CA GLY A 236 8.06 1.32 32.20
C GLY A 236 6.82 1.27 33.08
N MET A 237 6.21 2.45 33.30
CA MET A 237 4.91 2.58 33.96
C MET A 237 3.86 3.03 32.94
N GLY A 238 2.76 2.31 32.78
CA GLY A 238 1.65 2.75 31.94
C GLY A 238 0.94 3.96 32.56
N LEU A 239 0.96 5.13 31.89
CA LEU A 239 0.26 6.32 32.37
C LEU A 239 -1.22 6.05 32.62
N GLU A 240 -1.88 5.36 31.69
CA GLU A 240 -3.30 5.01 31.79
C GLU A 240 -3.60 4.19 33.04
N ARG A 241 -2.73 3.21 33.37
CA ARG A 241 -2.87 2.37 34.56
C ARG A 241 -2.69 3.15 35.86
N ILE A 242 -1.63 3.96 35.95
CA ILE A 242 -1.41 4.73 37.17
C ILE A 242 -2.46 5.85 37.34
N CYS A 243 -2.96 6.44 36.26
CA CYS A 243 -4.10 7.37 36.32
C CYS A 243 -5.36 6.68 36.87
N GLN A 244 -5.66 5.46 36.43
CA GLN A 244 -6.75 4.68 36.98
C GLN A 244 -6.64 4.51 38.50
N VAL A 245 -5.46 4.16 38.98
CA VAL A 245 -5.20 3.95 40.41
C VAL A 245 -5.36 5.26 41.21
N ILE A 246 -4.67 6.32 40.81
CA ILE A 246 -4.65 7.61 41.56
C ILE A 246 -6.02 8.29 41.51
N GLN A 247 -6.76 8.16 40.39
CA GLN A 247 -8.10 8.72 40.26
C GLN A 247 -9.19 7.81 40.86
N GLY A 248 -8.83 6.65 41.42
CA GLY A 248 -9.78 5.70 42.05
C GLY A 248 -10.83 5.17 41.09
N LYS A 249 -10.44 4.87 39.83
CA LYS A 249 -11.34 4.36 38.78
C LYS A 249 -11.26 2.84 38.66
N ASP A 250 -12.32 2.19 38.15
CA ASP A 250 -12.36 0.74 38.02
C ASP A 250 -11.74 0.20 36.73
N ASP A 251 -11.50 1.09 35.76
CA ASP A 251 -10.87 0.80 34.49
C ASP A 251 -10.13 2.02 33.92
N ASN A 252 -9.21 1.80 32.98
CA ASN A 252 -8.43 2.87 32.37
C ASN A 252 -9.33 3.89 31.63
N PHE A 253 -10.43 3.44 31.03
CA PHE A 253 -11.32 4.26 30.22
C PHE A 253 -12.23 5.19 31.03
N ALA A 254 -12.33 4.99 32.34
CA ALA A 254 -13.09 5.86 33.26
C ALA A 254 -12.27 7.08 33.73
N THR A 255 -11.02 7.22 33.29
CA THR A 255 -10.13 8.33 33.65
C THR A 255 -10.40 9.59 32.81
N ASP A 256 -9.82 10.69 33.22
CA ASP A 256 -9.91 11.99 32.52
C ASP A 256 -9.28 11.99 31.12
N LEU A 257 -8.44 11.02 30.82
CA LEU A 257 -7.85 10.83 29.46
C LEU A 257 -8.90 10.56 28.38
N TRP A 258 -10.00 9.90 28.74
CA TRP A 258 -11.01 9.40 27.77
C TRP A 258 -12.30 10.19 27.79
N THR A 259 -12.62 10.85 28.91
CA THR A 259 -13.88 11.60 29.09
C THR A 259 -14.17 12.56 27.92
N PRO A 260 -13.24 13.42 27.46
CA PRO A 260 -13.51 14.34 26.34
C PRO A 260 -13.83 13.64 25.02
N LEU A 261 -13.18 12.49 24.78
CA LEU A 261 -13.43 11.68 23.59
C LEU A 261 -14.83 11.04 23.64
N PHE A 262 -15.22 10.48 24.79
CA PHE A 262 -16.54 9.89 24.99
C PHE A 262 -17.66 10.93 24.90
N GLU A 263 -17.47 12.12 25.43
CA GLU A 263 -18.40 13.24 25.26
C GLU A 263 -18.58 13.61 23.78
N LYS A 264 -17.48 13.66 23.03
CA LYS A 264 -17.52 13.95 21.58
C LYS A 264 -18.21 12.83 20.80
N ILE A 265 -17.93 11.55 21.11
CA ILE A 265 -18.60 10.41 20.48
C ILE A 265 -20.09 10.41 20.82
N THR A 266 -20.46 10.74 22.06
CA THR A 266 -21.85 10.91 22.49
C THR A 266 -22.56 12.00 21.67
N ALA A 267 -21.92 13.15 21.49
CA ALA A 267 -22.47 14.26 20.70
C ALA A 267 -22.68 13.88 19.22
N LEU A 268 -21.83 13.03 18.66
CA LEU A 268 -21.92 12.58 17.26
C LEU A 268 -22.96 11.47 17.07
N SER A 269 -23.06 10.52 18.01
CA SER A 269 -23.87 9.30 17.86
C SER A 269 -25.24 9.37 18.54
N GLY A 270 -25.42 10.28 19.50
CA GLY A 270 -26.60 10.30 20.41
C GLY A 270 -26.64 9.14 21.40
N LYS A 271 -25.63 8.23 21.39
CA LYS A 271 -25.51 7.11 22.33
C LYS A 271 -24.74 7.53 23.57
N ARG A 272 -24.93 6.81 24.70
CA ARG A 272 -24.21 7.10 25.95
C ARG A 272 -23.30 5.95 26.34
N TYR A 273 -22.12 6.29 26.88
CA TYR A 273 -21.21 5.34 27.50
C TYR A 273 -21.68 5.03 28.94
N ALA A 274 -21.77 3.76 29.29
CA ALA A 274 -22.24 3.29 30.62
C ALA A 274 -21.13 2.51 31.38
N GLY A 275 -20.00 2.23 30.77
CA GLY A 275 -18.88 1.55 31.44
C GLY A 275 -19.05 0.04 31.59
N LYS A 276 -19.93 -0.60 30.83
CA LYS A 276 -20.07 -2.07 30.86
C LYS A 276 -18.91 -2.77 30.18
N PHE A 277 -18.44 -3.87 30.76
CA PHE A 277 -17.43 -4.78 30.21
C PHE A 277 -17.99 -6.19 30.07
N PRO A 278 -17.48 -7.02 29.13
CA PRO A 278 -17.85 -8.42 29.07
C PRO A 278 -17.41 -9.14 30.34
N PRO A 279 -18.06 -10.28 30.69
CA PRO A 279 -17.70 -11.08 31.87
C PRO A 279 -16.26 -11.59 31.84
N THR A 280 -15.75 -11.89 30.64
CA THR A 280 -14.35 -12.26 30.34
C THR A 280 -13.70 -11.10 29.60
N ASN A 281 -12.39 -10.90 29.77
CA ASN A 281 -11.64 -9.85 29.04
C ASN A 281 -11.42 -10.21 27.54
N SER A 282 -12.23 -11.08 26.97
CA SER A 282 -12.14 -11.60 25.62
C SER A 282 -13.48 -11.42 24.86
N VAL A 283 -13.47 -11.81 23.59
CA VAL A 283 -14.69 -11.87 22.77
C VAL A 283 -15.70 -12.84 23.38
N ASP A 284 -16.87 -12.34 23.74
CA ASP A 284 -18.01 -13.15 24.19
C ASP A 284 -19.23 -12.84 23.29
N PRO A 285 -19.39 -13.60 22.20
CA PRO A 285 -20.46 -13.35 21.24
C PRO A 285 -21.86 -13.45 21.84
N VAL A 286 -22.04 -14.29 22.87
CA VAL A 286 -23.35 -14.48 23.53
C VAL A 286 -23.68 -13.28 24.39
N ALA A 287 -22.75 -12.84 25.24
CA ALA A 287 -22.95 -11.67 26.09
C ALA A 287 -23.11 -10.39 25.24
N GLU A 288 -22.28 -10.23 24.21
CA GLU A 288 -22.34 -9.07 23.29
C GLU A 288 -23.64 -9.06 22.48
N ALA A 289 -24.14 -10.20 22.00
CA ALA A 289 -25.42 -10.27 21.30
C ALA A 289 -26.65 -9.97 22.23
N ALA A 290 -26.53 -10.33 23.48
CA ALA A 290 -27.64 -10.16 24.46
C ALA A 290 -27.74 -8.73 25.01
N ASP A 291 -26.67 -7.95 25.05
CA ASP A 291 -26.64 -6.62 25.68
C ASP A 291 -26.22 -5.52 24.68
N GLU A 292 -27.22 -4.74 24.23
CA GLU A 292 -26.97 -3.60 23.31
C GLU A 292 -26.05 -2.54 23.92
N GLN A 293 -26.21 -2.25 25.22
CA GLN A 293 -25.36 -1.25 25.90
C GLN A 293 -23.92 -1.73 26.01
N LEU A 294 -23.67 -3.02 26.21
CA LEU A 294 -22.34 -3.58 26.18
C LEU A 294 -21.66 -3.38 24.80
N ARG A 295 -22.39 -3.62 23.71
CA ARG A 295 -21.89 -3.35 22.35
C ARG A 295 -21.58 -1.87 22.12
N HIS A 296 -22.45 -0.97 22.60
CA HIS A 296 -22.18 0.48 22.54
C HIS A 296 -20.90 0.82 23.29
N ASP A 297 -20.71 0.31 24.50
CA ASP A 297 -19.55 0.62 25.35
C ASP A 297 -18.26 0.08 24.76
N ILE A 298 -18.26 -1.13 24.19
CA ILE A 298 -17.13 -1.66 23.43
C ILE A 298 -16.80 -0.74 22.24
N ALA A 299 -17.81 -0.28 21.50
CA ALA A 299 -17.60 0.60 20.34
C ALA A 299 -17.02 1.97 20.76
N PHE A 300 -17.47 2.55 21.87
CA PHE A 300 -16.91 3.79 22.43
C PHE A 300 -15.41 3.64 22.68
N ARG A 301 -15.01 2.57 23.39
CA ARG A 301 -13.61 2.29 23.73
C ARG A 301 -12.76 2.05 22.48
N VAL A 302 -13.23 1.23 21.55
CA VAL A 302 -12.54 0.96 20.28
C VAL A 302 -12.33 2.22 19.47
N VAL A 303 -13.38 3.04 19.29
CA VAL A 303 -13.29 4.29 18.51
C VAL A 303 -12.33 5.28 19.16
N ALA A 304 -12.42 5.48 20.48
CA ALA A 304 -11.57 6.42 21.20
C ALA A 304 -10.10 6.00 21.21
N ASP A 305 -9.80 4.73 21.47
CA ASP A 305 -8.45 4.19 21.46
C ASP A 305 -7.82 4.30 20.06
N HIS A 306 -8.55 3.86 19.06
CA HIS A 306 -8.02 3.78 17.70
C HIS A 306 -7.80 5.15 17.06
N VAL A 307 -8.65 6.13 17.31
CA VAL A 307 -8.40 7.50 16.81
C VAL A 307 -7.21 8.13 17.50
N ARG A 308 -6.97 7.82 18.78
CA ARG A 308 -5.78 8.26 19.52
C ARG A 308 -4.51 7.67 18.89
N CYS A 309 -4.47 6.36 18.65
CA CYS A 309 -3.37 5.69 17.97
C CYS A 309 -3.10 6.27 16.57
N LEU A 310 -4.15 6.43 15.76
CA LEU A 310 -4.02 6.99 14.41
C LEU A 310 -3.54 8.43 14.41
N THR A 311 -4.02 9.26 15.33
CA THR A 311 -3.62 10.67 15.41
C THR A 311 -2.11 10.79 15.64
N PHE A 312 -1.54 10.02 16.57
CA PHE A 312 -0.10 10.03 16.83
C PHE A 312 0.70 9.43 15.68
N ALA A 313 0.31 8.27 15.18
CA ALA A 313 1.06 7.61 14.10
C ALA A 313 1.10 8.44 12.82
N LEU A 314 -0.01 9.09 12.46
CA LEU A 314 -0.10 9.96 11.27
C LEU A 314 0.66 11.28 11.48
N THR A 315 0.68 11.82 12.71
CA THR A 315 1.49 12.99 13.06
C THR A 315 2.97 12.67 12.93
N ASP A 316 3.41 11.51 13.36
CA ASP A 316 4.80 11.02 13.24
C ASP A 316 5.15 10.51 11.82
N GLY A 317 4.29 10.74 10.83
CA GLY A 317 4.56 10.56 9.39
C GLY A 317 4.20 9.21 8.80
N ALA A 318 3.62 8.28 9.56
CA ALA A 318 3.08 7.06 8.99
C ALA A 318 1.85 7.37 8.11
N VAL A 319 1.58 6.53 7.11
CA VAL A 319 0.41 6.66 6.23
C VAL A 319 -0.24 5.29 6.07
N PRO A 320 -1.59 5.17 6.16
CA PRO A 320 -2.28 3.91 5.89
C PRO A 320 -1.96 3.38 4.49
N SER A 321 -1.50 2.13 4.41
CA SER A 321 -1.12 1.48 3.14
C SER A 321 -1.53 0.01 3.12
N ASN A 322 -1.14 -0.76 2.10
CA ASN A 322 -1.42 -2.19 1.99
C ASN A 322 -0.35 -3.07 2.64
N GLU A 323 0.77 -2.51 3.06
CA GLU A 323 1.93 -3.27 3.54
C GLU A 323 2.52 -2.68 4.82
N GLY A 324 3.25 -3.48 5.56
CA GLY A 324 4.01 -3.09 6.74
C GLY A 324 3.19 -2.31 7.78
N ARG A 325 3.79 -1.29 8.36
CA ARG A 325 3.14 -0.45 9.39
C ARG A 325 1.88 0.28 8.90
N GLY A 326 1.84 0.67 7.63
CA GLY A 326 0.68 1.32 7.04
C GLY A 326 -0.54 0.41 6.95
N TYR A 327 -0.35 -0.89 6.74
CA TYR A 327 -1.41 -1.89 6.80
C TYR A 327 -2.00 -2.00 8.21
N VAL A 328 -1.17 -2.00 9.25
CA VAL A 328 -1.63 -2.02 10.64
C VAL A 328 -2.50 -0.79 10.94
N LEU A 329 -2.07 0.41 10.54
CA LEU A 329 -2.86 1.64 10.74
C LEU A 329 -4.18 1.60 9.97
N ARG A 330 -4.18 1.06 8.75
CA ARG A 330 -5.41 0.88 7.97
C ARG A 330 -6.37 -0.10 8.65
N ARG A 331 -5.86 -1.17 9.22
CA ARG A 331 -6.61 -2.15 10.01
C ARG A 331 -7.29 -1.49 11.23
N ILE A 332 -6.52 -0.72 12.02
CA ILE A 332 -7.00 0.03 13.18
C ILE A 332 -8.14 0.97 12.77
N LEU A 333 -7.94 1.78 11.72
CA LEU A 333 -8.94 2.71 11.22
C LEU A 333 -10.23 2.00 10.81
N ARG A 334 -10.11 0.94 9.99
CA ARG A 334 -11.26 0.19 9.49
C ARG A 334 -12.04 -0.51 10.61
N ARG A 335 -11.33 -0.99 11.63
CA ARG A 335 -11.97 -1.56 12.83
C ARG A 335 -12.81 -0.50 13.55
N ALA A 336 -12.26 0.69 13.81
CA ALA A 336 -12.99 1.78 14.44
C ALA A 336 -14.23 2.23 13.63
N VAL A 337 -14.06 2.41 12.31
CA VAL A 337 -15.17 2.80 11.41
C VAL A 337 -16.29 1.76 11.41
N ARG A 338 -15.94 0.47 11.41
CA ARG A 338 -16.93 -0.61 11.50
C ARG A 338 -17.73 -0.52 12.80
N PHE A 339 -17.05 -0.42 13.95
CA PHE A 339 -17.72 -0.30 15.25
C PHE A 339 -18.59 0.97 15.32
N GLY A 340 -18.11 2.10 14.85
CA GLY A 340 -18.87 3.35 14.79
C GLY A 340 -20.14 3.22 13.95
N ARG A 341 -20.05 2.59 12.77
CA ARG A 341 -21.22 2.39 11.90
C ARG A 341 -22.21 1.36 12.42
N GLN A 342 -21.72 0.18 12.80
CA GLN A 342 -22.59 -0.94 13.17
C GLN A 342 -23.20 -0.79 14.57
N GLN A 343 -22.44 -0.24 15.53
CA GLN A 343 -22.89 -0.18 16.92
C GLN A 343 -23.34 1.21 17.36
N LEU A 344 -22.74 2.27 16.82
CA LEU A 344 -23.10 3.64 17.21
C LEU A 344 -23.96 4.38 16.17
N GLY A 345 -24.27 3.76 15.03
CA GLY A 345 -25.11 4.33 13.98
C GLY A 345 -24.48 5.50 13.20
N LEU A 346 -23.15 5.66 13.24
CA LEU A 346 -22.42 6.73 12.58
C LEU A 346 -22.20 6.40 11.09
N THR A 347 -23.14 6.73 10.23
CA THR A 347 -23.12 6.40 8.79
C THR A 347 -22.21 7.31 7.97
N GLU A 348 -22.07 8.57 8.37
CA GLU A 348 -21.16 9.54 7.74
C GLU A 348 -19.74 9.44 8.32
N PRO A 349 -18.71 9.94 7.63
CA PRO A 349 -17.36 10.01 8.17
C PRO A 349 -17.32 10.81 9.48
N PHE A 350 -16.81 10.22 10.54
CA PHE A 350 -16.90 10.79 11.89
C PHE A 350 -15.56 10.87 12.64
N MET A 351 -14.61 9.97 12.37
CA MET A 351 -13.37 9.87 13.15
C MET A 351 -12.53 11.15 13.11
N HIS A 352 -12.53 11.85 11.97
CA HIS A 352 -11.78 13.09 11.81
C HIS A 352 -12.23 14.21 12.77
N HIS A 353 -13.48 14.16 13.25
CA HIS A 353 -14.01 15.10 14.25
C HIS A 353 -13.44 14.88 15.67
N LEU A 354 -12.80 13.73 15.91
CA LEU A 354 -12.19 13.37 17.19
C LEU A 354 -10.72 13.84 17.29
N VAL A 355 -10.06 14.08 16.15
CA VAL A 355 -8.64 14.52 16.11
C VAL A 355 -8.42 15.82 16.91
N PRO A 356 -9.22 16.87 16.78
CA PRO A 356 -9.04 18.10 17.58
C PRO A 356 -9.09 17.86 19.10
N VAL A 357 -9.92 16.92 19.57
CA VAL A 357 -10.03 16.57 21.00
C VAL A 357 -8.71 16.02 21.54
N ILE A 358 -8.03 15.17 20.73
CA ILE A 358 -6.72 14.59 21.09
C ILE A 358 -5.65 15.69 21.10
N VAL A 359 -5.65 16.56 20.07
CA VAL A 359 -4.70 17.68 19.98
C VAL A 359 -4.84 18.63 21.16
N GLU A 360 -6.06 18.92 21.60
CA GLU A 360 -6.33 19.77 22.77
C GLU A 360 -5.86 19.10 24.07
N GLY A 361 -6.23 17.83 24.29
CA GLY A 361 -5.93 17.10 25.54
C GLY A 361 -4.45 16.71 25.69
N MET A 362 -3.76 16.38 24.58
CA MET A 362 -2.41 15.81 24.62
C MET A 362 -1.33 16.71 24.01
N GLY A 363 -1.70 17.73 23.27
CA GLY A 363 -0.75 18.66 22.60
C GLY A 363 0.06 19.54 23.55
N GLY A 364 -0.19 19.50 24.86
CA GLY A 364 0.68 20.09 25.87
C GLY A 364 1.94 19.26 26.13
N ALA A 365 1.79 17.93 26.22
CA ALA A 365 2.87 16.98 26.40
C ALA A 365 3.58 16.64 25.07
N PHE A 366 2.85 16.69 23.96
CA PHE A 366 3.33 16.33 22.62
C PHE A 366 3.07 17.47 21.61
N PRO A 367 3.93 18.49 21.58
CA PRO A 367 3.73 19.70 20.75
C PRO A 367 3.59 19.42 19.24
N GLU A 368 4.15 18.31 18.76
CA GLU A 368 4.06 17.88 17.36
C GLU A 368 2.63 17.70 16.88
N LEU A 369 1.68 17.33 17.76
CA LEU A 369 0.27 17.22 17.43
C LEU A 369 -0.35 18.53 16.90
N LYS A 370 0.21 19.69 17.33
CA LYS A 370 -0.26 21.02 16.94
C LYS A 370 0.28 21.48 15.58
N GLN A 371 1.29 20.81 15.02
CA GLN A 371 1.95 21.27 13.79
C GLN A 371 1.05 21.18 12.57
N ASN A 372 0.32 20.08 12.39
CA ASN A 372 -0.54 19.91 11.20
C ASN A 372 -1.78 19.02 11.45
N PRO A 373 -2.66 19.39 12.40
CA PRO A 373 -3.82 18.57 12.78
C PRO A 373 -4.84 18.41 11.65
N HIS A 374 -4.98 19.43 10.76
CA HIS A 374 -5.89 19.36 9.62
C HIS A 374 -5.52 18.24 8.66
N ARG A 375 -4.23 18.06 8.37
CA ARG A 375 -3.76 16.98 7.51
C ARG A 375 -4.08 15.60 8.10
N VAL A 376 -3.88 15.43 9.41
CA VAL A 376 -4.21 14.17 10.11
C VAL A 376 -5.71 13.88 9.98
N ALA A 377 -6.53 14.88 10.23
CA ALA A 377 -7.99 14.76 10.09
C ALA A 377 -8.41 14.43 8.65
N GLU A 378 -7.82 15.06 7.64
CA GLU A 378 -8.07 14.77 6.22
C GLU A 378 -7.69 13.33 5.84
N LEU A 379 -6.51 12.85 6.25
CA LEU A 379 -6.07 11.47 5.98
C LEU A 379 -7.02 10.45 6.58
N ILE A 380 -7.46 10.67 7.82
CA ILE A 380 -8.45 9.81 8.48
C ILE A 380 -9.77 9.85 7.72
N ARG A 381 -10.31 11.03 7.41
CA ARG A 381 -11.57 11.20 6.68
C ARG A 381 -11.54 10.50 5.32
N ASP A 382 -10.47 10.68 4.56
CA ASP A 382 -10.36 10.13 3.21
C ASP A 382 -10.29 8.60 3.24
N GLU A 383 -9.57 8.00 4.21
CA GLU A 383 -9.55 6.55 4.40
C GLU A 383 -10.92 6.04 4.84
N GLU A 384 -11.61 6.76 5.71
CA GLU A 384 -12.96 6.43 6.18
C GLU A 384 -14.00 6.47 5.04
N VAL A 385 -13.99 7.53 4.20
CA VAL A 385 -14.84 7.67 3.01
C VAL A 385 -14.63 6.51 2.04
N SER A 386 -13.36 6.18 1.75
CA SER A 386 -13.05 5.08 0.84
C SER A 386 -13.50 3.73 1.37
N PHE A 387 -13.24 3.45 2.64
CA PHE A 387 -13.68 2.21 3.28
C PHE A 387 -15.20 2.15 3.35
N GLY A 388 -15.87 3.26 3.64
CA GLY A 388 -17.33 3.35 3.67
C GLY A 388 -18.00 2.93 2.36
N ARG A 389 -17.37 3.16 1.20
CA ARG A 389 -17.88 2.72 -0.12
C ARG A 389 -17.82 1.20 -0.29
N THR A 390 -16.84 0.54 0.31
CA THR A 390 -16.63 -0.91 0.19
C THR A 390 -17.22 -1.69 1.35
N LEU A 391 -17.38 -1.07 2.53
CA LEU A 391 -17.82 -1.72 3.76
C LEU A 391 -19.21 -2.35 3.63
N GLY A 392 -20.19 -1.61 3.10
CA GLY A 392 -21.56 -2.13 2.93
C GLY A 392 -21.62 -3.37 2.06
N ARG A 393 -20.90 -3.36 0.92
CA ARG A 393 -20.79 -4.51 0.02
C ARG A 393 -19.95 -5.64 0.63
N GLY A 394 -18.86 -5.29 1.33
CA GLY A 394 -18.02 -6.26 2.03
C GLY A 394 -18.79 -7.02 3.12
N ILE A 395 -19.64 -6.33 3.89
CA ILE A 395 -20.51 -6.96 4.88
C ILE A 395 -21.51 -7.91 4.18
N GLN A 396 -22.16 -7.49 3.09
CA GLN A 396 -23.08 -8.36 2.35
C GLN A 396 -22.39 -9.63 1.85
N LEU A 397 -21.21 -9.51 1.27
CA LEU A 397 -20.42 -10.66 0.79
C LEU A 397 -19.92 -11.55 1.94
N PHE A 398 -19.60 -10.95 3.08
CA PHE A 398 -19.29 -11.71 4.27
C PHE A 398 -20.51 -12.50 4.75
N GLU A 399 -21.72 -11.93 4.72
CA GLU A 399 -22.96 -12.64 5.04
C GLU A 399 -23.22 -13.82 4.07
N GLU A 400 -22.89 -13.65 2.80
CA GLU A 400 -22.95 -14.74 1.81
C GLU A 400 -21.92 -15.82 2.16
N ALA A 401 -20.66 -15.47 2.42
CA ALA A 401 -19.60 -16.41 2.82
C ALA A 401 -19.94 -17.12 4.14
N TYR A 402 -20.50 -16.40 5.11
CA TYR A 402 -20.97 -16.94 6.36
C TYR A 402 -22.07 -18.00 6.14
N ARG A 403 -23.11 -17.68 5.36
CA ARG A 403 -24.19 -18.62 5.03
C ARG A 403 -23.65 -19.84 4.32
N HIS A 404 -22.75 -19.65 3.32
CA HIS A 404 -22.10 -20.72 2.59
C HIS A 404 -21.29 -21.66 3.50
N ALA A 405 -20.52 -21.09 4.44
CA ALA A 405 -19.74 -21.87 5.41
C ALA A 405 -20.64 -22.73 6.33
N VAL A 406 -21.75 -22.15 6.80
CA VAL A 406 -22.72 -22.87 7.64
C VAL A 406 -23.44 -23.97 6.84
N ASP A 407 -23.84 -23.67 5.61
CA ASP A 407 -24.54 -24.61 4.71
C ASP A 407 -23.68 -25.84 4.38
N LEU A 408 -22.38 -25.62 4.11
CA LEU A 408 -21.41 -26.71 3.89
C LEU A 408 -21.18 -27.59 5.12
N ALA A 409 -21.24 -27.02 6.31
CA ALA A 409 -21.05 -27.76 7.57
C ALA A 409 -22.28 -28.58 8.01
N LEU A 410 -23.45 -28.27 7.49
CA LEU A 410 -24.70 -29.00 7.78
C LEU A 410 -24.75 -30.33 7.03
N PRO A 411 -25.18 -31.44 7.68
CA PRO A 411 -25.36 -32.71 6.97
C PRO A 411 -26.44 -32.62 5.90
N SER A 412 -26.26 -33.28 4.78
CA SER A 412 -27.20 -33.34 3.65
C SER A 412 -28.64 -33.80 4.01
N ARG A 413 -28.83 -34.36 5.22
CA ARG A 413 -30.14 -34.76 5.75
C ARG A 413 -30.93 -33.60 6.38
N VAL A 414 -30.25 -32.49 6.73
CA VAL A 414 -30.86 -31.31 7.34
C VAL A 414 -31.26 -30.31 6.25
N VAL A 415 -30.51 -30.26 5.14
CA VAL A 415 -30.88 -29.50 3.94
C VAL A 415 -31.38 -30.51 2.90
N PRO A 416 -32.69 -30.63 2.62
CA PRO A 416 -33.22 -31.54 1.61
C PRO A 416 -32.65 -31.22 0.21
N TYR A 417 -32.22 -32.24 -0.51
CA TYR A 417 -31.73 -32.15 -1.89
C TYR A 417 -32.70 -31.31 -2.73
N GLY A 418 -32.28 -30.17 -3.24
CA GLY A 418 -33.09 -29.28 -4.08
C GLY A 418 -33.70 -28.06 -3.39
N LYS A 419 -33.45 -27.81 -2.10
CA LYS A 419 -33.77 -26.52 -1.50
C LYS A 419 -32.64 -25.51 -1.76
N PRO A 420 -32.96 -24.20 -1.97
CA PRO A 420 -31.94 -23.17 -2.02
C PRO A 420 -31.14 -23.12 -0.69
N PRO A 421 -29.88 -22.63 -0.72
CA PRO A 421 -29.08 -22.44 0.49
C PRO A 421 -29.82 -21.55 1.51
N LEU A 422 -29.44 -21.66 2.79
CA LEU A 422 -30.07 -20.91 3.88
C LEU A 422 -30.24 -19.43 3.50
N ASP A 423 -31.49 -19.04 3.25
CA ASP A 423 -31.82 -17.71 2.73
C ASP A 423 -31.82 -16.63 3.83
N ASP A 424 -31.77 -17.05 5.12
CA ASP A 424 -31.89 -16.19 6.29
C ASP A 424 -30.61 -16.27 7.15
N ALA A 425 -29.97 -15.11 7.38
CA ALA A 425 -28.82 -14.99 8.28
C ALA A 425 -29.17 -15.40 9.72
N ASP A 426 -30.42 -15.18 10.16
CA ASP A 426 -30.89 -15.58 11.48
C ASP A 426 -31.02 -17.11 11.60
N GLU A 427 -31.35 -17.83 10.52
CA GLU A 427 -31.39 -19.28 10.50
C GLU A 427 -29.97 -19.87 10.57
N ALA A 428 -29.01 -19.31 9.84
CA ALA A 428 -27.61 -19.70 9.92
C ALA A 428 -27.05 -19.46 11.34
N GLN A 429 -27.37 -18.32 11.95
CA GLN A 429 -26.93 -17.99 13.30
C GLN A 429 -27.57 -18.90 14.36
N ARG A 430 -28.83 -19.29 14.18
CA ARG A 430 -29.49 -20.30 15.05
C ARG A 430 -28.81 -21.67 14.92
N ALA A 431 -28.43 -22.06 13.72
CA ALA A 431 -27.68 -23.31 13.49
C ALA A 431 -26.32 -23.33 14.17
N VAL A 432 -25.55 -22.22 14.10
CA VAL A 432 -24.26 -22.09 14.80
C VAL A 432 -24.45 -22.13 16.32
N ARG A 433 -25.42 -21.39 16.87
CA ARG A 433 -25.73 -21.43 18.33
C ARG A 433 -26.12 -22.85 18.81
N ALA A 434 -26.87 -23.59 17.99
CA ALA A 434 -27.22 -24.98 18.30
C ALA A 434 -25.98 -25.90 18.32
N TRP A 435 -25.00 -25.62 17.45
CA TRP A 435 -23.70 -26.32 17.48
C TRP A 435 -22.89 -25.97 18.72
N GLU A 436 -22.73 -24.70 19.04
CA GLU A 436 -22.01 -24.22 20.23
C GLU A 436 -22.59 -24.80 21.52
N GLN A 437 -23.92 -24.90 21.61
CA GLN A 437 -24.60 -25.51 22.76
C GLN A 437 -24.53 -27.04 22.83
N LYS A 438 -23.74 -27.67 21.90
CA LYS A 438 -23.60 -29.13 21.82
C LYS A 438 -24.95 -29.88 21.88
N THR A 439 -25.94 -29.35 21.19
CA THR A 439 -27.27 -29.97 21.09
C THR A 439 -27.14 -31.33 20.41
N PRO A 440 -27.55 -32.43 21.04
CA PRO A 440 -27.24 -33.79 20.57
C PRO A 440 -27.83 -34.17 19.22
N ASN A 441 -28.67 -33.33 18.63
CA ASN A 441 -29.45 -33.64 17.40
C ASN A 441 -28.93 -32.93 16.14
N LEU A 442 -27.90 -32.06 16.24
CA LEU A 442 -27.25 -31.46 15.06
C LEU A 442 -25.90 -32.15 14.83
N LEU A 443 -25.88 -32.99 13.84
CA LEU A 443 -24.65 -33.66 13.37
C LEU A 443 -23.96 -32.76 12.34
N TRP A 444 -23.08 -31.88 12.79
CA TRP A 444 -22.15 -31.17 11.90
C TRP A 444 -21.18 -32.16 11.25
N THR A 445 -20.91 -32.03 9.97
CA THR A 445 -19.87 -32.81 9.28
C THR A 445 -18.46 -32.35 9.70
N HIS A 446 -18.32 -31.05 9.99
CA HIS A 446 -17.10 -30.40 10.53
C HIS A 446 -17.51 -29.04 11.13
N PRO A 447 -16.69 -28.42 12.01
CA PRO A 447 -16.94 -27.05 12.45
C PRO A 447 -17.04 -26.08 11.26
N PRO A 448 -18.03 -25.17 11.22
CA PRO A 448 -18.15 -24.22 10.12
C PRO A 448 -16.98 -23.24 10.07
N PHE A 449 -16.44 -22.99 8.88
CA PHE A 449 -15.36 -22.04 8.66
C PHE A 449 -15.50 -21.33 7.31
N ILE A 450 -15.05 -20.08 7.24
CA ILE A 450 -14.94 -19.32 5.99
C ILE A 450 -13.81 -19.91 5.15
N SER A 451 -14.08 -20.29 3.91
CA SER A 451 -13.10 -20.89 3.02
C SER A 451 -11.98 -19.91 2.62
N ALA A 452 -10.79 -20.46 2.28
CA ALA A 452 -9.70 -19.67 1.73
C ALA A 452 -10.10 -18.85 0.49
N GLY A 453 -10.93 -19.45 -0.39
CA GLY A 453 -11.41 -18.79 -1.61
C GLY A 453 -12.34 -17.61 -1.33
N ASP A 454 -13.26 -17.76 -0.39
CA ASP A 454 -14.17 -16.67 0.01
C ASP A 454 -13.40 -15.56 0.72
N ALA A 455 -12.47 -15.92 1.61
CA ALA A 455 -11.61 -14.96 2.30
C ALA A 455 -10.69 -14.19 1.32
N PHE A 456 -10.11 -14.88 0.34
CA PHE A 456 -9.31 -14.27 -0.73
C PHE A 456 -10.14 -13.32 -1.59
N LYS A 457 -11.33 -13.74 -2.02
CA LYS A 457 -12.25 -12.90 -2.80
C LYS A 457 -12.68 -11.64 -2.06
N LEU A 458 -12.98 -11.75 -0.77
CA LEU A 458 -13.28 -10.61 0.11
C LEU A 458 -12.13 -9.62 0.16
N HIS A 459 -10.89 -10.09 0.26
CA HIS A 459 -9.70 -9.23 0.36
C HIS A 459 -9.28 -8.67 -1.00
N ASP A 460 -8.99 -9.53 -1.97
CA ASP A 460 -8.38 -9.16 -3.26
C ASP A 460 -9.33 -8.34 -4.14
N THR A 461 -10.58 -8.79 -4.27
CA THR A 461 -11.55 -8.16 -5.18
C THR A 461 -12.26 -6.96 -4.56
N PHE A 462 -12.54 -7.01 -3.26
CA PHE A 462 -13.39 -6.02 -2.58
C PHE A 462 -12.65 -5.20 -1.53
N GLY A 463 -11.36 -5.46 -1.30
CA GLY A 463 -10.54 -4.71 -0.33
C GLY A 463 -10.99 -4.89 1.12
N PHE A 464 -11.70 -5.99 1.44
CA PHE A 464 -12.16 -6.32 2.77
C PHE A 464 -11.06 -7.09 3.51
N PRO A 465 -10.41 -6.52 4.54
CA PRO A 465 -9.22 -7.12 5.13
C PRO A 465 -9.48 -8.49 5.74
N ILE A 466 -8.52 -9.40 5.62
CA ILE A 466 -8.61 -10.77 6.13
C ILE A 466 -8.83 -10.83 7.65
N ASP A 467 -8.18 -9.95 8.39
CA ASP A 467 -8.33 -9.85 9.85
C ASP A 467 -9.74 -9.36 10.24
N LEU A 468 -10.36 -8.49 9.44
CA LEU A 468 -11.74 -8.11 9.64
C LEU A 468 -12.69 -9.27 9.34
N THR A 469 -12.40 -10.04 8.28
CA THR A 469 -13.10 -11.30 7.98
C THR A 469 -12.98 -12.28 9.15
N ARG A 470 -11.76 -12.45 9.72
CA ARG A 470 -11.49 -13.31 10.86
C ARG A 470 -12.29 -12.88 12.10
N ILE A 471 -12.20 -11.61 12.49
CA ILE A 471 -12.91 -11.08 13.65
C ILE A 471 -14.43 -11.26 13.49
N MET A 472 -14.99 -10.95 12.31
CA MET A 472 -16.40 -11.10 12.05
C MET A 472 -16.85 -12.57 12.05
N ALA A 473 -15.98 -13.49 11.64
CA ALA A 473 -16.24 -14.93 11.72
C ALA A 473 -16.21 -15.40 13.19
N GLU A 474 -15.17 -15.03 13.95
CA GLU A 474 -15.04 -15.36 15.38
C GLU A 474 -16.20 -14.79 16.21
N GLU A 475 -16.66 -13.57 15.94
CA GLU A 475 -17.85 -12.97 16.57
C GLU A 475 -19.14 -13.79 16.33
N ARG A 476 -19.12 -14.70 15.35
CA ARG A 476 -20.24 -15.57 14.98
C ARG A 476 -19.96 -17.06 15.17
N GLY A 477 -18.89 -17.39 15.90
CA GLY A 477 -18.51 -18.77 16.21
C GLY A 477 -17.91 -19.53 15.03
N LEU A 478 -17.40 -18.87 13.99
CA LEU A 478 -16.71 -19.51 12.85
C LEU A 478 -15.22 -19.23 12.91
N SER A 479 -14.45 -20.16 12.33
CA SER A 479 -13.05 -19.92 11.99
C SER A 479 -12.90 -19.49 10.52
N VAL A 480 -11.67 -19.11 10.13
CA VAL A 480 -11.31 -18.79 8.74
C VAL A 480 -10.10 -19.62 8.34
N ASP A 481 -10.09 -20.17 7.14
CA ASP A 481 -8.92 -20.87 6.58
C ASP A 481 -7.82 -19.85 6.18
N ILE A 482 -7.06 -19.42 7.19
CA ILE A 482 -5.97 -18.45 7.02
C ILE A 482 -4.82 -19.05 6.21
N ALA A 483 -4.46 -20.32 6.45
CA ALA A 483 -3.34 -20.95 5.75
C ALA A 483 -3.60 -21.07 4.22
N GLY A 484 -4.81 -21.50 3.86
CA GLY A 484 -5.23 -21.52 2.46
C GLY A 484 -5.31 -20.12 1.83
N TYR A 485 -5.77 -19.13 2.57
CA TYR A 485 -5.80 -17.73 2.14
C TYR A 485 -4.38 -17.19 1.87
N GLU A 486 -3.41 -17.42 2.78
CA GLU A 486 -2.03 -16.96 2.61
C GLU A 486 -1.38 -17.57 1.37
N LYS A 487 -1.65 -18.85 1.10
CA LYS A 487 -1.19 -19.52 -0.12
C LYS A 487 -1.76 -18.86 -1.39
N LEU A 488 -3.06 -18.55 -1.43
CA LEU A 488 -3.67 -17.84 -2.57
C LEU A 488 -3.10 -16.43 -2.75
N MET A 489 -2.80 -15.74 -1.67
CA MET A 489 -2.15 -14.42 -1.70
C MET A 489 -0.73 -14.49 -2.26
N GLU A 490 0.06 -15.52 -1.90
CA GLU A 490 1.41 -15.69 -2.43
C GLU A 490 1.38 -16.05 -3.92
N GLU A 491 0.48 -16.95 -4.34
CA GLU A 491 0.26 -17.26 -5.76
C GLU A 491 -0.14 -16.02 -6.58
N ALA A 492 -0.95 -15.13 -6.01
CA ALA A 492 -1.33 -13.87 -6.65
C ALA A 492 -0.14 -12.90 -6.77
N LYS A 493 0.71 -12.80 -5.72
CA LYS A 493 1.94 -12.00 -5.74
C LYS A 493 2.95 -12.52 -6.77
N ASP A 494 3.11 -13.83 -6.84
CA ASP A 494 4.03 -14.46 -7.80
C ASP A 494 3.58 -14.24 -9.23
N LYS A 495 2.29 -14.30 -9.52
CA LYS A 495 1.73 -13.92 -10.83
C LYS A 495 1.98 -12.45 -11.16
N ALA A 496 1.89 -11.57 -10.17
CA ALA A 496 2.20 -10.15 -10.34
C ALA A 496 3.71 -9.89 -10.56
N ARG A 497 4.59 -10.66 -9.89
CA ARG A 497 6.06 -10.59 -10.04
C ARG A 497 6.54 -11.15 -11.39
N ALA A 498 5.91 -12.19 -11.91
CA ALA A 498 6.26 -12.82 -13.19
C ALA A 498 6.09 -11.90 -14.41
N GLY A 499 5.47 -10.73 -14.25
CA GLY A 499 5.35 -9.68 -15.28
C GLY A 499 6.57 -8.75 -15.42
N GLY A 500 7.56 -8.82 -14.53
CA GLY A 500 8.76 -7.98 -14.52
C GLY A 500 9.97 -8.79 -15.02
N LYS A 501 10.39 -8.57 -16.27
CA LYS A 501 11.62 -9.14 -16.81
C LYS A 501 12.83 -8.36 -16.27
N GLY A 502 13.45 -8.83 -15.19
CA GLY A 502 14.82 -8.48 -14.81
C GLY A 502 15.74 -9.67 -15.06
N ASP A 503 16.98 -9.42 -15.47
CA ASP A 503 17.97 -10.48 -15.69
C ASP A 503 18.36 -11.09 -14.32
N ASP A 504 17.84 -12.27 -14.02
CA ASP A 504 18.04 -12.96 -12.74
C ASP A 504 19.51 -13.33 -12.46
N ALA A 505 20.36 -13.33 -13.49
CA ALA A 505 21.78 -13.66 -13.37
C ALA A 505 22.61 -12.60 -12.64
N LEU A 506 22.16 -11.33 -12.59
CA LEU A 506 22.88 -10.24 -11.93
C LEU A 506 22.48 -10.05 -10.44
N LYS A 507 21.42 -10.68 -9.97
CA LYS A 507 20.91 -10.55 -8.59
C LYS A 507 21.96 -10.86 -7.51
N PRO A 508 22.73 -11.96 -7.57
CA PRO A 508 23.74 -12.27 -6.54
C PRO A 508 24.83 -11.19 -6.41
N LEU A 509 25.09 -10.44 -7.50
CA LEU A 509 26.12 -9.40 -7.54
C LEU A 509 25.67 -8.07 -6.93
N THR A 510 24.37 -7.91 -6.69
CA THR A 510 23.80 -6.68 -6.11
C THR A 510 23.86 -6.62 -4.60
N GLU A 511 24.35 -7.68 -3.95
CA GLU A 511 24.53 -7.79 -2.51
C GLU A 511 25.98 -8.12 -2.18
N LEU A 512 26.53 -7.52 -1.13
CA LEU A 512 27.84 -7.84 -0.58
C LEU A 512 27.66 -8.31 0.86
N PRO A 513 27.87 -9.61 1.16
CA PRO A 513 27.66 -10.18 2.49
C PRO A 513 28.54 -9.51 3.55
N PRO A 514 28.11 -9.49 4.84
CA PRO A 514 28.92 -8.94 5.92
C PRO A 514 30.33 -9.55 6.03
N ALA A 515 30.47 -10.83 5.66
CA ALA A 515 31.77 -11.51 5.60
C ALA A 515 32.71 -10.88 4.57
N ALA A 516 32.20 -10.58 3.35
CA ALA A 516 32.97 -9.92 2.30
C ALA A 516 33.36 -8.47 2.67
N LEU A 517 32.46 -7.73 3.33
CA LEU A 517 32.77 -6.39 3.88
C LEU A 517 33.87 -6.47 4.94
N SER A 518 33.84 -7.48 5.82
CA SER A 518 34.88 -7.71 6.83
C SER A 518 36.24 -8.07 6.17
N GLN A 519 36.25 -8.87 5.11
CA GLN A 519 37.46 -9.21 4.35
C GLN A 519 38.08 -7.97 3.70
N LEU A 520 37.27 -7.08 3.08
CA LEU A 520 37.73 -5.81 2.51
C LEU A 520 38.39 -4.93 3.57
N ALA A 521 37.76 -4.79 4.73
CA ALA A 521 38.28 -3.99 5.84
C ALA A 521 39.57 -4.58 6.43
N GLN A 522 39.68 -5.91 6.62
CA GLN A 522 40.87 -6.61 7.11
C GLN A 522 42.03 -6.50 6.12
N ALA A 523 41.76 -6.54 4.81
CA ALA A 523 42.75 -6.33 3.75
C ALA A 523 43.19 -4.87 3.59
N GLY A 524 42.63 -3.95 4.40
CA GLY A 524 42.92 -2.50 4.36
C GLY A 524 42.39 -1.80 3.12
N VAL A 525 41.43 -2.40 2.44
CA VAL A 525 40.77 -1.78 1.28
C VAL A 525 39.88 -0.65 1.76
N LYS A 526 40.16 0.57 1.36
CA LYS A 526 39.36 1.75 1.72
C LYS A 526 38.08 1.81 0.90
N PRO A 527 37.00 2.40 1.46
CA PRO A 527 35.79 2.72 0.69
C PRO A 527 36.12 3.50 -0.58
N THR A 528 35.33 3.31 -1.63
CA THR A 528 35.53 3.95 -2.94
C THR A 528 35.40 5.47 -2.84
N ASP A 529 36.35 6.25 -3.35
CA ASP A 529 36.18 7.70 -3.52
C ASP A 529 35.25 7.97 -4.69
N ASP A 530 34.00 8.26 -4.41
CA ASP A 530 32.95 8.52 -5.41
C ASP A 530 32.68 10.02 -5.66
N LYS A 531 33.48 10.91 -5.10
CA LYS A 531 33.34 12.37 -5.33
C LYS A 531 33.33 12.76 -6.81
N PRO A 532 34.10 12.11 -7.72
CA PRO A 532 34.06 12.43 -9.14
C PRO A 532 32.73 12.14 -9.84
N LYS A 533 31.79 11.45 -9.20
CA LYS A 533 30.45 11.12 -9.75
C LYS A 533 29.64 12.32 -10.22
N TYR A 534 29.95 13.52 -9.75
CA TYR A 534 29.26 14.74 -10.18
C TYR A 534 29.83 15.31 -11.50
N GLY A 535 30.96 14.76 -11.98
CA GLY A 535 31.52 15.05 -13.28
C GLY A 535 31.27 13.92 -14.29
N ARG A 536 31.55 14.19 -15.57
CA ARG A 536 31.40 13.20 -16.66
C ARG A 536 32.77 12.83 -17.27
N GLU A 537 33.82 13.51 -16.89
CA GLU A 537 35.17 13.25 -17.41
C GLU A 537 35.64 11.84 -17.02
N PRO A 538 36.28 11.08 -17.93
CA PRO A 538 36.81 9.77 -17.61
C PRO A 538 37.81 9.82 -16.44
N VAL A 539 37.70 8.86 -15.53
CA VAL A 539 38.53 8.79 -14.32
C VAL A 539 39.47 7.60 -14.39
N THR A 540 40.74 7.85 -14.12
CA THR A 540 41.73 6.76 -13.94
C THR A 540 41.58 6.20 -12.53
N ALA A 541 41.34 4.89 -12.46
CA ALA A 541 41.09 4.17 -11.21
C ALA A 541 41.86 2.85 -11.15
N ARG A 542 42.03 2.30 -9.94
CA ARG A 542 42.68 1.01 -9.72
C ARG A 542 41.65 0.00 -9.24
N VAL A 543 41.64 -1.20 -9.79
CA VAL A 543 40.82 -2.33 -9.35
C VAL A 543 41.34 -2.81 -8.00
N LEU A 544 40.48 -2.76 -6.98
CA LEU A 544 40.82 -3.17 -5.62
C LEU A 544 40.31 -4.59 -5.29
N ALA A 545 39.14 -4.96 -5.81
CA ALA A 545 38.55 -6.27 -5.60
C ALA A 545 37.57 -6.63 -6.74
N ILE A 546 37.32 -7.93 -6.90
CA ILE A 546 36.33 -8.47 -7.85
C ILE A 546 35.43 -9.41 -7.06
N TRP A 547 34.10 -9.23 -7.20
CA TRP A 547 33.06 -10.03 -6.58
C TRP A 547 32.27 -10.79 -7.63
N ASN A 548 32.17 -12.13 -7.51
CA ASN A 548 31.46 -12.99 -8.47
C ASN A 548 30.10 -13.49 -7.99
N GLY A 549 29.65 -13.03 -6.83
CA GLY A 549 28.38 -13.46 -6.20
C GLY A 549 28.60 -14.43 -5.04
N ASP A 550 29.69 -15.18 -5.01
CA ASP A 550 30.02 -16.16 -3.97
C ASP A 550 31.35 -15.83 -3.25
N ASP A 551 32.37 -15.50 -4.02
CA ASP A 551 33.72 -15.24 -3.53
C ASP A 551 34.25 -13.84 -3.86
N LEU A 552 34.97 -13.25 -2.89
CA LEU A 552 35.66 -11.97 -3.03
C LEU A 552 37.12 -12.17 -3.38
N GLY A 553 37.51 -11.92 -4.65
CA GLY A 553 38.88 -11.91 -5.11
C GLY A 553 39.64 -10.66 -4.70
N LEU A 554 40.68 -10.81 -3.87
CA LEU A 554 41.59 -9.74 -3.43
C LEU A 554 43.01 -9.92 -4.01
N SER A 555 43.25 -10.98 -4.78
CA SER A 555 44.50 -11.32 -5.46
C SER A 555 44.32 -11.29 -6.97
N PRO A 556 45.36 -11.24 -7.78
CA PRO A 556 45.26 -11.27 -9.23
C PRO A 556 44.58 -12.57 -9.71
N ALA A 557 43.26 -12.54 -9.78
CA ALA A 557 42.44 -13.57 -10.41
C ALA A 557 41.88 -12.96 -11.71
N SER A 558 41.88 -13.72 -12.79
CA SER A 558 41.26 -13.32 -14.06
C SER A 558 39.89 -13.94 -14.16
N ALA A 559 38.89 -13.13 -14.52
CA ALA A 559 37.56 -13.62 -14.89
C ALA A 559 37.50 -13.99 -16.37
N ALA A 560 36.62 -14.90 -16.74
CA ALA A 560 36.36 -15.31 -18.11
C ALA A 560 35.47 -14.31 -18.85
N GLU A 561 35.52 -14.33 -20.20
CA GLU A 561 34.59 -13.55 -21.04
C GLU A 561 33.14 -13.95 -20.75
N ASP A 562 32.23 -12.96 -20.74
CA ASP A 562 30.77 -13.11 -20.50
C ASP A 562 30.35 -13.53 -19.06
N GLU A 563 31.29 -13.72 -18.15
CA GLU A 563 30.95 -14.00 -16.73
C GLU A 563 30.46 -12.71 -16.04
N PRO A 564 29.29 -12.74 -15.38
CA PRO A 564 28.82 -11.58 -14.65
C PRO A 564 29.63 -11.36 -13.37
N LEU A 565 30.11 -10.15 -13.14
CA LEU A 565 30.94 -9.78 -11.99
C LEU A 565 30.59 -8.38 -11.47
N ALA A 566 31.10 -8.09 -10.27
CA ALA A 566 31.16 -6.73 -9.74
C ALA A 566 32.62 -6.34 -9.46
N VAL A 567 33.05 -5.22 -10.03
CA VAL A 567 34.39 -4.66 -9.86
C VAL A 567 34.37 -3.52 -8.86
N ILE A 568 35.26 -3.56 -7.87
CA ILE A 568 35.42 -2.50 -6.86
C ILE A 568 36.66 -1.70 -7.19
N LEU A 569 36.51 -0.37 -7.33
CA LEU A 569 37.56 0.57 -7.65
C LEU A 569 37.95 1.42 -6.45
N ASP A 570 39.18 1.96 -6.43
CA ASP A 570 39.64 2.93 -5.44
C ASP A 570 38.91 4.27 -5.56
N ARG A 571 38.54 4.65 -6.78
CA ARG A 571 37.73 5.85 -7.08
C ARG A 571 36.90 5.66 -8.34
N THR A 572 35.80 6.43 -8.47
CA THR A 572 34.90 6.31 -9.61
C THR A 572 34.16 7.61 -9.91
N ASN A 573 33.80 7.83 -11.18
CA ASN A 573 32.88 8.86 -11.65
C ASN A 573 31.45 8.28 -11.90
N PHE A 574 31.25 7.00 -11.65
CA PHE A 574 29.93 6.38 -11.75
C PHE A 574 29.09 6.73 -10.54
N TYR A 575 27.85 7.12 -10.79
CA TYR A 575 26.84 7.26 -9.77
C TYR A 575 26.26 5.90 -9.41
N ALA A 576 26.35 5.50 -8.16
CA ALA A 576 25.72 4.29 -7.67
C ALA A 576 24.23 4.53 -7.36
N GLU A 577 23.37 3.56 -7.65
CA GLU A 577 21.92 3.64 -7.40
C GLU A 577 21.63 4.07 -5.97
N MET A 578 21.01 5.23 -5.81
CA MET A 578 20.64 5.81 -4.52
C MET A 578 19.60 6.92 -4.69
N GLY A 579 18.72 7.12 -3.69
CA GLY A 579 17.77 8.25 -3.66
C GLY A 579 16.77 8.26 -4.82
N GLY A 580 16.52 7.09 -5.46
CA GLY A 580 15.60 6.95 -6.57
C GLY A 580 16.18 7.24 -7.95
N GLN A 581 17.47 7.65 -8.05
CA GLN A 581 18.19 7.70 -9.32
C GLN A 581 18.87 6.34 -9.58
N VAL A 582 18.69 5.78 -10.78
CA VAL A 582 19.35 4.54 -11.20
C VAL A 582 20.86 4.70 -11.24
N GLY A 583 21.59 3.60 -11.05
CA GLY A 583 23.04 3.56 -11.19
C GLY A 583 23.47 3.77 -12.64
N ASP A 584 24.67 4.33 -12.82
CA ASP A 584 25.23 4.53 -14.15
C ASP A 584 25.63 3.23 -14.81
N VAL A 585 25.61 3.29 -16.11
CA VAL A 585 26.18 2.30 -17.02
C VAL A 585 27.37 2.92 -17.75
N GLY A 586 28.26 2.09 -18.30
CA GLY A 586 29.41 2.59 -19.03
C GLY A 586 30.46 1.51 -19.22
N VAL A 587 31.76 1.90 -19.28
CA VAL A 587 32.86 0.96 -19.57
C VAL A 587 34.06 1.20 -18.66
N LEU A 588 34.75 0.12 -18.31
CA LEU A 588 36.08 0.14 -17.72
C LEU A 588 37.07 -0.37 -18.78
N GLU A 589 37.97 0.50 -19.22
CA GLU A 589 38.94 0.18 -20.24
C GLU A 589 40.35 0.08 -19.65
N PRO A 590 41.19 -0.87 -20.08
CA PRO A 590 42.55 -0.98 -19.62
C PRO A 590 43.38 0.26 -20.00
N ARG A 591 44.17 0.78 -19.07
CA ARG A 591 45.10 1.85 -19.35
C ARG A 591 46.54 1.29 -19.45
N ALA A 592 47.21 1.49 -20.59
CA ALA A 592 48.63 1.14 -20.72
C ALA A 592 49.46 1.97 -19.72
N GLU A 593 50.24 1.32 -18.84
CA GLU A 593 51.22 2.03 -18.04
C GLU A 593 52.31 2.57 -18.98
N PRO A 594 52.70 3.85 -18.86
CA PRO A 594 53.88 4.34 -19.59
C PRO A 594 55.10 3.51 -19.16
N PRO A 595 55.99 3.16 -20.08
CA PRO A 595 57.19 2.39 -19.75
C PRO A 595 57.96 3.13 -18.64
N ARG A 596 58.28 2.44 -17.54
CA ARG A 596 59.10 2.99 -16.47
C ARG A 596 60.45 3.39 -17.08
N SER A 597 60.75 4.66 -17.05
CA SER A 597 62.10 5.18 -17.38
C SER A 597 63.04 4.72 -16.27
N GLY A 598 63.56 3.50 -16.40
CA GLY A 598 64.56 2.95 -15.52
C GLY A 598 65.96 3.41 -16.00
N GLY A 599 66.66 4.15 -15.16
CA GLY A 599 68.09 4.47 -15.37
C GLY A 599 68.87 3.19 -15.46
N LEU A 600 69.79 3.18 -16.45
CA LEU A 600 70.86 2.20 -16.66
C LEU A 600 71.70 2.10 -15.39
N THR A 601 71.65 0.93 -14.68
CA THR A 601 72.84 0.48 -13.91
C THR A 601 73.13 -0.95 -14.29
N ASP A 602 74.30 -1.17 -14.79
CA ASP A 602 74.95 -2.45 -15.18
C ASP A 602 74.95 -3.44 -13.97
N ALA A 603 74.38 -4.64 -14.16
CA ALA A 603 74.78 -5.85 -13.47
C ALA A 603 74.34 -7.09 -14.26
N PRO A 604 75.14 -8.24 -14.20
CA PRO A 604 75.18 -9.21 -15.29
C PRO A 604 74.08 -10.27 -15.27
N SER A 605 73.73 -10.64 -16.49
CA SER A 605 73.02 -11.80 -17.02
C SER A 605 72.54 -12.94 -16.06
N ALA A 606 71.29 -13.06 -15.90
CA ALA A 606 70.57 -14.35 -15.65
C ALA A 606 69.79 -14.71 -16.94
N PRO A 607 69.59 -16.01 -17.26
CA PRO A 607 69.04 -16.42 -18.57
C PRO A 607 67.55 -15.98 -18.67
N PRO A 608 67.03 -15.74 -19.90
CA PRO A 608 65.69 -15.25 -20.10
C PRO A 608 64.64 -16.33 -19.66
N LEU A 609 63.84 -15.99 -18.65
CA LEU A 609 62.60 -16.70 -18.40
C LEU A 609 61.67 -16.46 -19.62
N ALA A 610 61.09 -17.55 -20.12
CA ALA A 610 60.14 -17.53 -21.22
C ALA A 610 59.08 -16.42 -21.06
N PRO A 611 58.63 -15.77 -22.13
CA PRO A 611 57.59 -14.73 -22.02
C PRO A 611 56.33 -15.39 -21.46
N ARG A 612 55.93 -14.98 -20.25
CA ARG A 612 54.57 -15.17 -19.81
C ARG A 612 53.68 -14.44 -20.84
N SER A 613 52.78 -15.17 -21.49
CA SER A 613 51.76 -14.61 -22.33
C SER A 613 51.12 -13.41 -21.59
N ALA A 614 51.44 -12.19 -22.06
CA ALA A 614 50.74 -11.00 -21.60
C ALA A 614 49.27 -11.18 -22.02
N GLY A 615 48.41 -11.56 -21.06
CA GLY A 615 46.99 -11.59 -21.28
C GLY A 615 46.55 -10.23 -21.81
N VAL A 616 45.78 -10.23 -22.88
CA VAL A 616 45.21 -9.00 -23.43
C VAL A 616 44.25 -8.49 -22.38
N PHE A 617 44.57 -7.34 -21.76
CA PHE A 617 43.69 -6.67 -20.82
C PHE A 617 42.37 -6.32 -21.50
N GLY A 618 41.24 -6.64 -20.83
CA GLY A 618 39.91 -6.57 -21.43
C GLY A 618 39.13 -5.32 -21.13
N THR A 619 38.13 -5.09 -21.94
CA THR A 619 37.09 -4.06 -21.69
C THR A 619 35.97 -4.69 -20.90
N PHE A 620 35.54 -4.03 -19.79
CA PHE A 620 34.45 -4.44 -18.95
C PHE A 620 33.25 -3.50 -19.12
N ASP A 621 32.11 -4.05 -19.53
CA ASP A 621 30.86 -3.32 -19.66
C ASP A 621 30.15 -3.24 -18.29
N VAL A 622 29.93 -2.03 -17.81
CA VAL A 622 29.17 -1.76 -16.58
C VAL A 622 27.69 -1.62 -16.94
N GLU A 623 26.89 -2.57 -16.53
CA GLU A 623 25.44 -2.62 -16.76
C GLU A 623 24.64 -2.03 -15.61
N SER A 624 25.22 -1.95 -14.41
CA SER A 624 24.61 -1.35 -13.21
C SER A 624 25.68 -0.95 -12.20
N THR A 625 25.36 0.03 -11.35
CA THR A 625 26.28 0.50 -10.32
C THR A 625 25.53 0.64 -8.98
N LYS A 626 26.06 -0.01 -7.91
CA LYS A 626 25.48 0.03 -6.55
C LYS A 626 26.52 0.38 -5.51
N VAL A 627 26.09 0.87 -4.35
CA VAL A 627 26.96 1.14 -3.20
C VAL A 627 26.55 0.31 -2.00
N ILE A 628 27.51 -0.41 -1.40
CA ILE A 628 27.30 -1.25 -0.19
C ILE A 628 28.48 -1.04 0.75
N GLY A 629 28.18 -0.62 2.00
CA GLY A 629 29.23 -0.37 3.01
C GLY A 629 30.28 0.68 2.60
N GLY A 630 29.93 1.60 1.70
CA GLY A 630 30.84 2.61 1.14
C GLY A 630 31.68 2.13 -0.06
N TYR A 631 31.56 0.87 -0.47
CA TYR A 631 32.17 0.33 -1.67
C TYR A 631 31.23 0.44 -2.87
N VAL A 632 31.70 1.00 -3.98
CA VAL A 632 30.94 1.09 -5.22
C VAL A 632 31.20 -0.15 -6.06
N LEU A 633 30.16 -0.91 -6.34
CA LEU A 633 30.15 -2.12 -7.15
C LEU A 633 29.79 -1.73 -8.59
N HIS A 634 30.73 -1.90 -9.52
CA HIS A 634 30.50 -1.77 -10.96
C HIS A 634 30.13 -3.16 -11.47
N ILE A 635 28.82 -3.41 -11.66
CA ILE A 635 28.23 -4.71 -11.98
C ILE A 635 28.06 -4.81 -13.48
N GLY A 636 28.55 -5.91 -14.07
CA GLY A 636 28.46 -6.09 -15.52
C GLY A 636 29.21 -7.30 -16.03
N ARG A 637 29.70 -7.24 -17.29
CA ARG A 637 30.32 -8.36 -17.95
C ARG A 637 31.61 -7.94 -18.65
N LEU A 638 32.54 -8.88 -18.73
CA LEU A 638 33.79 -8.69 -19.50
C LEU A 638 33.48 -8.90 -20.99
N ARG A 639 33.62 -7.84 -21.79
CA ARG A 639 33.39 -7.90 -23.25
C ARG A 639 34.49 -8.63 -23.98
N SER A 640 35.74 -8.51 -23.52
CA SER A 640 36.92 -9.12 -24.13
C SER A 640 38.06 -9.15 -23.13
N GLY A 641 38.98 -10.11 -23.23
CA GLY A 641 40.23 -10.16 -22.47
C GLY A 641 40.08 -10.53 -21.00
N THR A 642 40.86 -9.93 -20.10
CA THR A 642 40.85 -10.21 -18.65
C THR A 642 40.89 -8.92 -17.84
N ILE A 643 40.25 -8.92 -16.65
CA ILE A 643 40.34 -7.86 -15.65
C ILE A 643 40.97 -8.44 -14.37
N GLN A 644 41.87 -7.70 -13.72
CA GLN A 644 42.64 -8.19 -12.57
C GLN A 644 42.70 -7.18 -11.44
N VAL A 645 42.77 -7.67 -10.22
CA VAL A 645 43.03 -6.85 -9.03
C VAL A 645 44.40 -6.20 -9.15
N GLY A 646 44.48 -4.93 -8.83
CA GLY A 646 45.69 -4.11 -8.98
C GLY A 646 45.83 -3.44 -10.34
N GLN A 647 45.03 -3.78 -11.34
CA GLN A 647 45.04 -3.19 -12.67
C GLN A 647 44.56 -1.74 -12.63
N THR A 648 45.20 -0.90 -13.46
CA THR A 648 44.76 0.48 -13.71
C THR A 648 43.80 0.49 -14.89
N VAL A 649 42.61 1.07 -14.68
CA VAL A 649 41.55 1.21 -15.67
C VAL A 649 41.15 2.67 -15.85
N THR A 650 40.57 2.99 -17.01
CA THR A 650 39.87 4.25 -17.25
C THR A 650 38.37 3.96 -17.14
N ALA A 651 37.72 4.58 -16.19
CA ALA A 651 36.27 4.48 -15.94
C ALA A 651 35.54 5.58 -16.74
N THR A 652 34.70 5.19 -17.68
CA THR A 652 33.95 6.10 -18.57
C THR A 652 32.47 5.85 -18.45
N VAL A 653 31.75 6.87 -17.99
CA VAL A 653 30.30 6.83 -17.86
C VAL A 653 29.62 6.95 -19.21
N GLY A 654 28.58 6.15 -19.44
CA GLY A 654 27.86 6.10 -20.71
C GLY A 654 26.87 7.26 -20.93
N GLU A 655 26.46 7.44 -22.17
CA GLU A 655 25.45 8.45 -22.61
C GLU A 655 24.14 8.47 -21.82
N PRO A 656 23.59 7.33 -21.32
CA PRO A 656 22.33 7.35 -20.54
C PRO A 656 22.33 8.30 -19.33
N ARG A 657 23.51 8.63 -18.77
CA ARG A 657 23.67 9.61 -17.69
C ARG A 657 23.06 10.97 -18.05
N VAL A 658 23.23 11.44 -19.28
CA VAL A 658 22.73 12.75 -19.72
C VAL A 658 21.19 12.78 -19.68
N ALA A 659 20.54 11.70 -20.13
CA ALA A 659 19.09 11.60 -20.08
C ALA A 659 18.57 11.49 -18.63
N THR A 660 19.29 10.72 -17.79
CA THR A 660 18.98 10.63 -16.35
C THR A 660 19.07 11.98 -15.65
N GLU A 661 20.11 12.79 -15.91
CA GLU A 661 20.26 14.15 -15.33
C GLU A 661 19.15 15.11 -15.78
N LYS A 662 18.68 15.02 -17.05
CA LYS A 662 17.50 15.76 -17.54
C LYS A 662 16.27 15.40 -16.74
N ASN A 663 15.99 14.12 -16.59
CA ASN A 663 14.87 13.61 -15.83
C ASN A 663 14.99 13.96 -14.34
N HIS A 664 16.20 13.92 -13.75
CA HIS A 664 16.39 14.23 -12.34
C HIS A 664 16.17 15.72 -12.02
N THR A 665 16.79 16.61 -12.78
CA THR A 665 16.59 18.05 -12.60
C THR A 665 15.11 18.43 -12.81
N THR A 666 14.47 17.80 -13.80
CA THR A 666 13.03 18.03 -14.04
C THR A 666 12.15 17.43 -12.95
N THR A 667 12.57 16.35 -12.27
CA THR A 667 11.86 15.83 -11.09
C THR A 667 11.81 16.87 -9.96
N HIS A 668 12.91 17.58 -9.70
CA HIS A 668 12.95 18.68 -8.74
C HIS A 668 12.02 19.84 -9.14
N LEU A 669 12.00 20.20 -10.40
CA LEU A 669 11.08 21.23 -10.92
C LEU A 669 9.62 20.76 -10.81
N ALA A 670 9.32 19.49 -11.07
CA ALA A 670 7.98 18.93 -10.95
C ALA A 670 7.51 18.88 -9.49
N ASN A 671 8.39 18.50 -8.55
CA ASN A 671 8.11 18.55 -7.11
C ASN A 671 7.78 19.98 -6.64
N TRP A 672 8.57 20.97 -7.08
CA TRP A 672 8.29 22.36 -6.81
C TRP A 672 6.94 22.79 -7.40
N ALA A 673 6.67 22.50 -8.67
CA ALA A 673 5.43 22.89 -9.36
C ALA A 673 4.19 22.23 -8.73
N LEU A 674 4.29 20.95 -8.32
CA LEU A 674 3.20 20.24 -7.62
C LEU A 674 2.85 20.93 -6.30
N ARG A 675 3.82 21.39 -5.53
CA ARG A 675 3.56 22.14 -4.28
C ARG A 675 2.96 23.51 -4.53
N GLU A 676 3.38 24.20 -5.58
CA GLU A 676 2.80 25.50 -5.97
C GLU A 676 1.33 25.35 -6.39
N VAL A 677 0.97 24.27 -7.08
CA VAL A 677 -0.38 24.04 -7.60
C VAL A 677 -1.31 23.40 -6.56
N LEU A 678 -0.81 22.44 -5.79
CA LEU A 678 -1.62 21.60 -4.89
C LEU A 678 -1.45 21.97 -3.41
N GLY A 679 -0.48 22.85 -3.09
CA GLY A 679 -0.20 23.31 -1.72
C GLY A 679 0.87 22.52 -0.98
N ASP A 680 1.22 23.00 0.22
CA ASP A 680 2.33 22.50 1.05
C ASP A 680 2.14 21.06 1.60
N SER A 681 0.93 20.52 1.47
CA SER A 681 0.63 19.12 1.84
C SER A 681 1.28 18.09 0.93
N VAL A 682 1.74 18.51 -0.26
CA VAL A 682 2.47 17.64 -1.20
C VAL A 682 3.85 17.31 -0.63
N GLN A 683 4.10 16.01 -0.41
CA GLN A 683 5.39 15.48 0.04
C GLN A 683 5.78 14.30 -0.83
N GLN A 684 7.07 14.21 -1.14
CA GLN A 684 7.61 13.04 -1.81
C GLN A 684 7.41 11.78 -0.98
N LYS A 685 6.95 10.71 -1.64
CA LYS A 685 6.77 9.36 -1.07
C LYS A 685 7.58 8.29 -1.80
N GLY A 686 8.12 8.64 -2.94
CA GLY A 686 9.02 7.83 -3.74
C GLY A 686 9.45 8.57 -4.98
N SER A 687 10.55 8.15 -5.55
CA SER A 687 11.07 8.66 -6.82
C SER A 687 11.74 7.53 -7.58
N LEU A 688 11.67 7.57 -8.90
CA LEU A 688 12.50 6.79 -9.80
C LEU A 688 12.89 7.68 -10.96
N VAL A 689 14.19 7.79 -11.20
CA VAL A 689 14.74 8.58 -12.28
C VAL A 689 15.66 7.67 -13.10
N ASP A 690 15.26 7.39 -14.32
CA ASP A 690 15.98 6.59 -15.29
C ASP A 690 16.19 7.37 -16.60
N PRO A 691 16.94 6.87 -17.59
CA PRO A 691 17.15 7.55 -18.86
C PRO A 691 15.88 7.81 -19.67
N ASP A 692 14.86 6.96 -19.52
CA ASP A 692 13.64 6.99 -20.34
C ASP A 692 12.57 7.90 -19.78
N LYS A 693 12.50 8.01 -18.44
CA LYS A 693 11.42 8.71 -17.73
C LYS A 693 11.79 9.15 -16.33
N LEU A 694 11.00 10.04 -15.79
CA LEU A 694 10.93 10.33 -14.37
C LEU A 694 9.61 9.78 -13.80
N ARG A 695 9.66 9.27 -12.58
CA ARG A 695 8.50 8.88 -11.79
C ARG A 695 8.58 9.54 -10.44
N PHE A 696 7.51 10.21 -10.05
CA PHE A 696 7.43 10.93 -8.79
C PHE A 696 6.15 10.55 -8.05
N ASP A 697 6.31 9.90 -6.89
CA ASP A 697 5.22 9.50 -6.03
C ASP A 697 5.07 10.55 -4.91
N PHE A 698 3.86 11.09 -4.74
CA PHE A 698 3.62 12.19 -3.81
C PHE A 698 2.28 12.06 -3.07
N SER A 699 2.21 12.68 -1.89
CA SER A 699 0.98 12.68 -1.10
C SER A 699 -0.08 13.59 -1.71
N HIS A 700 -1.20 13.01 -2.18
CA HIS A 700 -2.39 13.72 -2.65
C HIS A 700 -3.60 12.78 -2.67
N GLY A 701 -4.77 13.25 -2.20
CA GLY A 701 -5.95 12.40 -1.97
C GLY A 701 -6.83 12.11 -3.18
N LYS A 702 -6.69 12.87 -4.27
CA LYS A 702 -7.53 12.77 -5.48
C LYS A 702 -6.70 12.78 -6.76
N SER A 703 -7.29 12.37 -7.90
CA SER A 703 -6.66 12.54 -9.21
C SER A 703 -6.50 14.03 -9.54
N LEU A 704 -5.42 14.38 -10.22
CA LEU A 704 -5.22 15.73 -10.72
C LEU A 704 -6.20 16.02 -11.87
N SER A 705 -6.83 17.19 -11.80
CA SER A 705 -7.63 17.71 -12.89
C SER A 705 -6.75 18.13 -14.07
N ASP A 706 -7.36 18.30 -15.26
CA ASP A 706 -6.63 18.75 -16.44
C ASP A 706 -6.04 20.15 -16.25
N ASP A 707 -6.72 21.04 -15.49
CA ASP A 707 -6.22 22.36 -15.15
C ASP A 707 -5.03 22.33 -14.19
N GLU A 708 -5.05 21.43 -13.18
CA GLU A 708 -3.92 21.22 -12.27
C GLU A 708 -2.71 20.66 -13.02
N LEU A 709 -2.92 19.67 -13.91
CA LEU A 709 -1.87 19.12 -14.78
C LEU A 709 -1.28 20.17 -15.70
N GLU A 710 -2.11 21.03 -16.31
CA GLU A 710 -1.67 22.14 -17.17
C GLU A 710 -0.79 23.12 -16.43
N LYS A 711 -1.20 23.52 -15.23
CA LYS A 711 -0.42 24.44 -14.39
C LYS A 711 0.94 23.85 -14.03
N VAL A 712 0.99 22.57 -13.65
CA VAL A 712 2.25 21.88 -13.33
C VAL A 712 3.16 21.84 -14.56
N GLU A 713 2.66 21.39 -15.73
CA GLU A 713 3.43 21.37 -16.97
C GLU A 713 3.92 22.77 -17.39
N SER A 714 3.06 23.78 -17.22
CA SER A 714 3.40 25.17 -17.55
C SER A 714 4.52 25.71 -16.66
N LEU A 715 4.44 25.53 -15.35
CA LEU A 715 5.48 25.98 -14.39
C LEU A 715 6.83 25.31 -14.66
N VAL A 716 6.85 24.00 -14.91
CA VAL A 716 8.06 23.27 -15.26
C VAL A 716 8.62 23.76 -16.60
N SER A 717 7.78 23.90 -17.62
CA SER A 717 8.19 24.37 -18.95
C SER A 717 8.71 25.83 -18.91
N GLN A 718 8.12 26.70 -18.11
CA GLN A 718 8.62 28.06 -17.89
C GLN A 718 10.00 28.05 -17.22
N SER A 719 10.21 27.19 -16.21
CA SER A 719 11.51 27.07 -15.54
C SER A 719 12.60 26.54 -16.49
N ILE A 720 12.25 25.59 -17.39
CA ILE A 720 13.13 25.11 -18.46
C ILE A 720 13.40 26.26 -19.46
N GLY A 721 12.38 27.00 -19.89
CA GLY A 721 12.53 28.10 -20.85
C GLY A 721 13.36 29.27 -20.33
N ARG A 722 13.36 29.51 -19.02
CA ARG A 722 14.20 30.54 -18.37
C ARG A 722 15.69 30.19 -18.34
N LYS A 723 16.06 28.94 -18.64
CA LYS A 723 17.46 28.46 -18.67
C LYS A 723 18.21 28.77 -17.37
N LEU A 724 17.61 28.40 -16.23
CA LEU A 724 18.15 28.71 -14.92
C LEU A 724 19.38 27.84 -14.61
N PRO A 725 20.47 28.42 -14.06
CA PRO A 725 21.62 27.63 -13.60
C PRO A 725 21.21 26.73 -12.44
N VAL A 726 21.84 25.56 -12.36
CA VAL A 726 21.63 24.59 -11.27
C VAL A 726 22.89 24.60 -10.39
N TYR A 727 22.70 24.93 -9.13
CA TYR A 727 23.75 24.97 -8.12
C TYR A 727 23.63 23.77 -7.20
N ALA A 728 24.76 23.23 -6.77
CA ALA A 728 24.79 22.07 -5.89
C ALA A 728 26.02 22.14 -4.98
N GLU A 729 25.80 22.42 -3.70
CA GLU A 729 26.87 22.66 -2.73
C GLU A 729 26.56 21.99 -1.39
N GLU A 730 27.62 21.64 -0.64
CA GLU A 730 27.48 21.12 0.73
C GLU A 730 27.28 22.26 1.71
N ALA A 731 26.34 22.10 2.64
CA ALA A 731 26.01 23.04 3.69
C ALA A 731 25.80 22.34 5.04
N ALA A 732 25.92 23.07 6.14
CA ALA A 732 25.52 22.55 7.45
C ALA A 732 24.02 22.33 7.46
N GLN A 733 23.59 21.14 7.88
CA GLN A 733 22.18 20.73 7.92
C GLN A 733 21.28 21.72 8.66
N GLU A 734 21.70 22.16 9.85
CA GLU A 734 20.94 23.09 10.69
C GLU A 734 20.66 24.45 10.03
N LEU A 735 21.60 24.94 9.22
CA LEU A 735 21.43 26.19 8.47
C LEU A 735 20.55 25.97 7.26
N ALA A 736 20.78 24.88 6.53
CA ALA A 736 20.04 24.56 5.32
C ALA A 736 18.55 24.29 5.59
N LEU A 737 18.21 23.65 6.72
CA LEU A 737 16.81 23.43 7.14
C LEU A 737 16.01 24.72 7.36
N LYS A 738 16.68 25.86 7.57
CA LYS A 738 16.02 27.17 7.73
C LYS A 738 15.64 27.83 6.41
N ILE A 739 16.11 27.29 5.27
CA ILE A 739 15.84 27.88 3.95
C ILE A 739 14.34 27.77 3.63
N ASN A 740 13.72 28.92 3.41
CA ASN A 740 12.30 28.99 3.05
C ASN A 740 12.03 28.29 1.72
N GLY A 741 11.10 27.33 1.72
CA GLY A 741 10.78 26.54 0.54
C GLY A 741 11.69 25.34 0.28
N LEU A 742 12.67 25.07 1.14
CA LEU A 742 13.48 23.84 1.07
C LEU A 742 12.57 22.60 1.13
N ARG A 743 12.93 21.61 0.34
CA ARG A 743 12.30 20.29 0.32
C ARG A 743 13.30 19.25 0.79
N ALA A 744 12.95 18.59 1.88
CA ALA A 744 13.65 17.43 2.41
C ALA A 744 12.61 16.32 2.58
N VAL A 745 12.99 15.08 2.39
CA VAL A 745 12.09 13.94 2.62
C VAL A 745 11.79 13.88 4.11
N PHE A 746 10.51 13.96 4.44
CA PHE A 746 10.08 13.98 5.84
C PHE A 746 10.39 12.64 6.51
N GLY A 747 11.07 12.71 7.65
CA GLY A 747 11.44 11.54 8.45
C GLY A 747 12.77 10.88 8.08
N GLU A 748 13.51 11.37 7.10
CA GLU A 748 14.88 10.92 6.86
C GLU A 748 15.86 11.63 7.79
N LYS A 749 16.83 10.87 8.32
CA LYS A 749 17.99 11.43 9.03
C LYS A 749 19.07 11.83 8.02
N TYR A 750 19.35 13.11 8.02
CA TYR A 750 20.42 13.63 7.19
C TYR A 750 21.72 13.79 8.01
N PRO A 751 22.89 13.60 7.39
CA PRO A 751 24.17 13.83 8.06
C PRO A 751 24.33 15.33 8.45
N PRO A 752 25.26 15.67 9.36
CA PRO A 752 25.49 17.06 9.75
C PRO A 752 25.84 18.01 8.60
N LYS A 753 26.37 17.46 7.50
CA LYS A 753 26.57 18.16 6.22
C LYS A 753 25.66 17.54 5.17
N VAL A 754 24.88 18.35 4.47
CA VAL A 754 23.94 17.97 3.43
C VAL A 754 24.28 18.66 2.11
N ARG A 755 24.03 17.98 1.00
CA ARG A 755 24.15 18.60 -0.32
C ARG A 755 22.81 19.25 -0.67
N VAL A 756 22.84 20.58 -0.84
CA VAL A 756 21.71 21.41 -1.28
C VAL A 756 21.77 21.57 -2.79
N VAL A 757 20.70 21.21 -3.48
CA VAL A 757 20.54 21.45 -4.93
C VAL A 757 19.50 22.55 -5.12
N SER A 758 19.88 23.62 -5.82
CA SER A 758 19.03 24.78 -6.10
C SER A 758 18.99 25.09 -7.59
N VAL A 759 17.79 25.33 -8.11
CA VAL A 759 17.61 25.75 -9.52
C VAL A 759 17.31 27.24 -9.56
N GLY A 760 18.27 28.03 -10.00
CA GLY A 760 18.12 29.47 -10.25
C GLY A 760 18.72 30.41 -9.19
N VAL A 761 19.14 29.91 -8.01
CA VAL A 761 19.72 30.73 -6.93
C VAL A 761 20.97 30.04 -6.39
N PRO A 762 22.09 30.74 -6.25
CA PRO A 762 23.29 30.19 -5.57
C PRO A 762 22.98 29.73 -4.16
N VAL A 763 23.55 28.61 -3.73
CA VAL A 763 23.33 28.06 -2.37
C VAL A 763 23.86 29.03 -1.30
N ALA A 764 24.97 29.74 -1.60
CA ALA A 764 25.51 30.75 -0.70
C ALA A 764 24.50 31.88 -0.40
N ASP A 765 23.72 32.34 -1.41
CA ASP A 765 22.70 33.36 -1.23
C ASP A 765 21.51 32.87 -0.40
N LEU A 766 21.14 31.60 -0.58
CA LEU A 766 20.11 30.96 0.22
C LEU A 766 20.49 30.87 1.70
N LEU A 767 21.75 30.57 1.99
CA LEU A 767 22.28 30.43 3.36
C LEU A 767 22.54 31.79 4.02
N ALA A 768 22.81 32.85 3.23
CA ALA A 768 23.01 34.21 3.75
C ALA A 768 21.72 34.82 4.33
N ASP A 769 20.55 34.51 3.72
CA ASP A 769 19.24 34.95 4.19
C ASP A 769 18.20 33.79 4.06
N PRO A 770 18.31 32.76 4.89
CA PRO A 770 17.55 31.53 4.70
C PRO A 770 16.03 31.68 4.86
N THR A 771 15.58 32.69 5.62
CA THR A 771 14.15 32.91 5.89
C THR A 771 13.44 33.76 4.81
N ASN A 772 14.15 34.22 3.79
CA ASN A 772 13.60 35.05 2.73
C ASN A 772 12.44 34.36 1.99
N ALA A 773 11.30 35.02 1.95
CA ALA A 773 10.09 34.49 1.32
C ALA A 773 10.23 34.26 -0.21
N LYS A 774 11.17 34.94 -0.86
CA LYS A 774 11.43 34.80 -2.30
C LYS A 774 11.97 33.42 -2.68
N TRP A 775 12.63 32.71 -1.75
CA TRP A 775 13.23 31.42 -2.03
C TRP A 775 12.20 30.35 -2.38
N ARG A 776 10.96 30.50 -1.91
CA ARG A 776 9.84 29.61 -2.25
C ARG A 776 9.55 29.53 -3.75
N GLN A 777 9.91 30.57 -4.53
CA GLN A 777 9.72 30.61 -5.98
C GLN A 777 10.70 29.72 -6.76
N TYR A 778 11.63 29.10 -6.09
CA TYR A 778 12.68 28.27 -6.68
C TYR A 778 12.61 26.83 -6.16
N SER A 779 13.14 25.92 -6.96
CA SER A 779 13.33 24.55 -6.50
C SER A 779 14.60 24.47 -5.68
N VAL A 780 14.48 24.13 -4.39
CA VAL A 780 15.60 23.92 -3.45
C VAL A 780 15.37 22.62 -2.70
N GLU A 781 16.29 21.65 -2.81
CA GLU A 781 16.11 20.30 -2.26
C GLU A 781 17.41 19.74 -1.67
N PHE A 782 17.31 18.84 -0.69
CA PHE A 782 18.41 17.97 -0.32
C PHE A 782 18.52 16.83 -1.33
N CYS A 783 19.62 16.74 -2.06
CA CYS A 783 19.79 15.72 -3.07
C CYS A 783 21.26 15.32 -3.31
N GLY A 784 21.52 14.01 -3.24
CA GLY A 784 22.82 13.41 -3.55
C GLY A 784 23.01 13.01 -5.02
N GLY A 785 21.99 13.18 -5.87
CA GLY A 785 22.00 12.75 -7.26
C GLY A 785 22.74 13.70 -8.22
N THR A 786 22.81 13.29 -9.47
CA THR A 786 23.45 14.06 -10.55
C THR A 786 22.43 14.94 -11.27
N HIS A 787 22.85 16.13 -11.67
CA HIS A 787 21.98 17.15 -12.26
C HIS A 787 22.60 17.84 -13.45
N LEU A 788 21.76 18.46 -14.28
CA LEU A 788 22.17 19.37 -15.33
C LEU A 788 22.87 20.61 -14.74
N GLY A 789 23.74 21.24 -15.48
CA GLY A 789 24.29 22.55 -15.14
C GLY A 789 23.29 23.70 -15.38
N ASN A 790 22.29 23.49 -16.25
CA ASN A 790 21.29 24.46 -16.62
C ASN A 790 19.94 23.78 -16.88
N SER A 791 18.84 24.38 -16.38
CA SER A 791 17.50 23.80 -16.58
C SER A 791 17.06 23.72 -18.04
N GLY A 792 17.58 24.59 -18.91
CA GLY A 792 17.29 24.62 -20.35
C GLY A 792 17.73 23.35 -21.07
N ASP A 793 18.76 22.67 -20.57
CA ASP A 793 19.28 21.42 -21.16
C ASP A 793 18.30 20.24 -21.02
N ALA A 794 17.27 20.36 -20.18
CA ALA A 794 16.16 19.41 -20.13
C ALA A 794 15.38 19.34 -21.45
N ALA A 795 15.38 20.43 -22.24
CA ALA A 795 14.82 20.53 -23.59
C ALA A 795 13.33 20.14 -23.73
N GLY A 796 12.53 20.35 -22.68
CA GLY A 796 11.10 20.09 -22.64
C GLY A 796 10.67 19.10 -21.57
N PHE A 797 9.35 19.09 -21.30
CA PHE A 797 8.71 18.23 -20.31
C PHE A 797 7.30 17.87 -20.74
N ALA A 798 6.88 16.65 -20.54
CA ALA A 798 5.49 16.21 -20.73
C ALA A 798 5.10 15.17 -19.70
N ILE A 799 3.91 15.30 -19.12
CA ILE A 799 3.32 14.30 -18.22
C ILE A 799 2.62 13.24 -19.07
N THR A 800 3.05 11.98 -18.95
CA THR A 800 2.51 10.85 -19.72
C THR A 800 1.51 9.99 -18.95
N ALA A 801 1.60 9.98 -17.62
CA ALA A 801 0.66 9.27 -16.76
C ALA A 801 0.52 9.95 -15.39
N GLU A 802 -0.66 9.79 -14.81
CA GLU A 802 -0.97 10.11 -13.42
C GLU A 802 -1.91 9.05 -12.88
N GLU A 803 -1.49 8.34 -11.82
CA GLU A 803 -2.20 7.17 -11.31
C GLU A 803 -2.17 7.10 -9.78
N SER A 804 -3.05 6.28 -9.19
CA SER A 804 -3.01 6.00 -7.76
C SER A 804 -2.08 4.82 -7.50
N VAL A 805 -1.06 5.02 -6.67
CA VAL A 805 -0.17 3.93 -6.20
C VAL A 805 -0.78 3.25 -4.99
N SER A 806 -1.22 4.08 -4.06
CA SER A 806 -1.95 3.68 -2.87
C SER A 806 -2.86 4.83 -2.46
N LYS A 807 -3.72 4.61 -1.48
CA LYS A 807 -4.61 5.67 -1.03
C LYS A 807 -3.80 6.84 -0.44
N GLY A 808 -4.10 8.05 -0.93
CA GLY A 808 -3.38 9.26 -0.52
C GLY A 808 -2.00 9.42 -1.16
N ILE A 809 -1.59 8.53 -2.08
CA ILE A 809 -0.36 8.65 -2.84
C ILE A 809 -0.67 8.59 -4.33
N ARG A 810 -0.30 9.64 -5.03
CA ARG A 810 -0.39 9.74 -6.48
C ARG A 810 0.99 9.57 -7.10
N ARG A 811 1.04 8.98 -8.26
CA ARG A 811 2.22 8.81 -9.09
C ARG A 811 2.10 9.66 -10.33
N LEU A 812 3.07 10.50 -10.57
CA LEU A 812 3.24 11.22 -11.82
C LEU A 812 4.39 10.59 -12.59
N VAL A 813 4.16 10.32 -13.87
CA VAL A 813 5.21 9.88 -14.81
C VAL A 813 5.38 10.96 -15.85
N GLY A 814 6.63 11.35 -16.10
CA GLY A 814 6.98 12.36 -17.08
C GLY A 814 8.20 11.99 -17.90
N VAL A 815 8.36 12.65 -19.01
CA VAL A 815 9.48 12.52 -19.95
C VAL A 815 10.07 13.87 -20.31
N THR A 816 11.36 13.89 -20.66
CA THR A 816 12.10 15.11 -21.02
C THR A 816 12.77 14.96 -22.39
N GLY A 817 13.36 16.03 -22.89
CA GLY A 817 14.19 16.03 -24.10
C GLY A 817 13.49 15.55 -25.37
N PRO A 818 14.12 14.65 -26.16
CA PRO A 818 13.53 14.13 -27.40
C PRO A 818 12.18 13.45 -27.19
N ALA A 819 12.02 12.70 -26.08
CA ALA A 819 10.77 12.02 -25.74
C ALA A 819 9.63 13.02 -25.47
N ALA A 820 9.87 14.14 -24.78
CA ALA A 820 8.89 15.19 -24.59
C ALA A 820 8.53 15.89 -25.92
N THR A 821 9.49 16.09 -26.81
CA THR A 821 9.25 16.65 -28.16
C THR A 821 8.37 15.71 -28.99
N ALA A 822 8.65 14.42 -28.98
CA ALA A 822 7.85 13.39 -29.65
C ALA A 822 6.42 13.35 -29.10
N ALA A 823 6.27 13.39 -27.77
CA ALA A 823 4.98 13.42 -27.10
C ALA A 823 4.15 14.66 -27.49
N ALA A 824 4.78 15.85 -27.57
CA ALA A 824 4.10 17.07 -28.03
C ALA A 824 3.70 16.98 -29.52
N GLY A 825 4.53 16.33 -30.35
CA GLY A 825 4.18 16.03 -31.75
C GLY A 825 2.96 15.12 -31.86
N ALA A 826 2.94 14.04 -31.11
CA ALA A 826 1.83 13.10 -31.05
C ALA A 826 0.51 13.78 -30.56
N ALA A 827 0.61 14.68 -29.58
CA ALA A 827 -0.54 15.44 -29.10
C ALA A 827 -1.14 16.31 -30.22
N ARG A 828 -0.30 17.05 -30.95
CA ARG A 828 -0.77 17.88 -32.10
C ARG A 828 -1.42 17.02 -33.18
N ALA A 829 -0.87 15.85 -33.50
CA ALA A 829 -1.44 14.93 -34.49
C ALA A 829 -2.81 14.40 -34.02
N ALA A 830 -2.93 14.02 -32.75
CA ALA A 830 -4.21 13.58 -32.18
C ALA A 830 -5.26 14.70 -32.19
N ASP A 831 -4.90 15.92 -31.79
CA ASP A 831 -5.81 17.10 -31.80
C ASP A 831 -6.25 17.43 -33.24
N ALA A 832 -5.37 17.32 -34.26
CA ALA A 832 -5.73 17.48 -35.68
C ALA A 832 -6.72 16.38 -36.14
N THR A 833 -6.50 15.13 -35.73
CA THR A 833 -7.43 14.03 -36.04
C THR A 833 -8.79 14.25 -35.40
N ILE A 834 -8.85 14.74 -34.15
CA ILE A 834 -10.10 15.10 -33.46
C ILE A 834 -10.83 16.22 -34.24
N ALA A 835 -10.11 17.27 -34.67
CA ALA A 835 -10.68 18.36 -35.43
C ALA A 835 -11.26 17.89 -36.79
N THR A 836 -10.52 17.02 -37.50
CA THR A 836 -10.99 16.39 -38.74
C THR A 836 -12.25 15.57 -38.50
N ALA A 837 -12.26 14.76 -37.44
CA ALA A 837 -13.39 13.87 -37.13
C ALA A 837 -14.67 14.62 -36.73
N LYS A 838 -14.55 15.80 -36.10
CA LYS A 838 -15.72 16.66 -35.78
C LYS A 838 -16.43 17.15 -37.01
N SER A 839 -15.72 17.45 -38.11
CA SER A 839 -16.27 17.97 -39.39
C SER A 839 -16.54 16.85 -40.41
N ALA A 840 -16.07 15.62 -40.17
CA ALA A 840 -16.25 14.52 -41.10
C ALA A 840 -17.71 14.05 -41.17
N ALA A 841 -18.12 13.49 -42.32
CA ALA A 841 -19.40 12.82 -42.47
C ALA A 841 -19.40 11.50 -41.65
N ASP A 842 -20.59 11.06 -41.24
CA ASP A 842 -20.75 9.94 -40.30
C ASP A 842 -20.23 8.61 -40.82
N ASP A 843 -20.28 8.39 -42.15
CA ASP A 843 -19.72 7.24 -42.85
C ASP A 843 -18.18 7.20 -42.88
N GLN A 844 -17.52 8.34 -42.61
CA GLN A 844 -16.06 8.50 -42.62
C GLN A 844 -15.44 8.39 -41.23
N LEU A 845 -16.21 8.15 -40.18
CA LEU A 845 -15.74 8.18 -38.79
C LEU A 845 -14.88 6.95 -38.42
N SER A 846 -15.14 5.77 -38.98
CA SER A 846 -14.46 4.53 -38.60
C SER A 846 -12.91 4.60 -38.65
N PRO A 847 -12.27 5.07 -39.74
CA PRO A 847 -10.81 5.16 -39.78
C PRO A 847 -10.25 6.20 -38.81
N LEU A 848 -10.98 7.31 -38.55
CA LEU A 848 -10.55 8.34 -37.62
C LEU A 848 -10.63 7.87 -36.17
N ILE A 849 -11.67 7.11 -35.83
CA ILE A 849 -11.78 6.44 -34.51
C ILE A 849 -10.64 5.42 -34.31
N ALA A 850 -10.33 4.62 -35.33
CA ALA A 850 -9.22 3.67 -35.29
C ALA A 850 -7.86 4.36 -35.09
N ALA A 851 -7.61 5.47 -35.79
CA ALA A 851 -6.39 6.28 -35.64
C ALA A 851 -6.26 6.86 -34.23
N LEU A 852 -7.33 7.39 -33.64
CA LEU A 852 -7.34 7.90 -32.27
C LEU A 852 -7.12 6.78 -31.25
N ASN A 853 -7.74 5.61 -31.42
CA ASN A 853 -7.50 4.45 -30.55
C ASN A 853 -6.05 3.99 -30.61
N THR A 854 -5.44 3.95 -31.78
CA THR A 854 -4.00 3.62 -31.95
C THR A 854 -3.14 4.62 -31.22
N ALA A 855 -3.44 5.92 -31.33
CA ALA A 855 -2.69 6.97 -30.60
C ALA A 855 -2.84 6.83 -29.07
N VAL A 856 -4.03 6.50 -28.58
CA VAL A 856 -4.31 6.30 -27.13
C VAL A 856 -3.56 5.08 -26.57
N THR A 857 -3.44 3.99 -27.35
CA THR A 857 -2.79 2.76 -26.91
C THR A 857 -1.28 2.77 -27.12
N GLY A 858 -0.77 3.61 -28.03
CA GLY A 858 0.64 3.67 -28.42
C GLY A 858 1.63 4.22 -27.37
N GLY A 859 1.15 4.67 -26.21
CA GLY A 859 1.99 5.03 -25.05
C GLY A 859 2.73 6.38 -25.12
N THR A 860 2.71 7.08 -26.27
CA THR A 860 3.50 8.29 -26.49
C THR A 860 2.72 9.59 -26.22
N LEU A 861 1.40 9.53 -26.08
CA LEU A 861 0.58 10.73 -25.84
C LEU A 861 0.77 11.30 -24.43
N PRO A 862 0.95 12.63 -24.27
CA PRO A 862 0.80 13.28 -22.98
C PRO A 862 -0.59 13.01 -22.40
N LEU A 863 -0.67 12.91 -21.08
CA LEU A 863 -1.88 12.50 -20.36
C LEU A 863 -3.12 13.31 -20.74
N ARG A 864 -3.02 14.64 -20.82
CA ARG A 864 -4.13 15.52 -21.19
C ARG A 864 -4.60 15.29 -22.63
N ALA A 865 -3.67 15.12 -23.56
CA ALA A 865 -4.02 14.76 -24.94
C ALA A 865 -4.65 13.36 -25.02
N LYS A 866 -4.18 12.41 -24.25
CA LYS A 866 -4.76 11.07 -24.12
C LYS A 866 -6.21 11.13 -23.63
N ARG A 867 -6.49 11.90 -22.58
CA ARG A 867 -7.85 12.10 -22.05
C ARG A 867 -8.78 12.73 -23.10
N ARG A 868 -8.30 13.79 -23.82
CA ARG A 868 -9.08 14.40 -24.92
C ARG A 868 -9.37 13.40 -26.04
N ALA A 869 -8.37 12.63 -26.47
CA ALA A 869 -8.57 11.62 -27.52
C ALA A 869 -9.56 10.53 -27.10
N GLN A 870 -9.50 10.06 -25.85
CA GLN A 870 -10.45 9.07 -25.30
C GLN A 870 -11.87 9.63 -25.26
N ALA A 871 -12.06 10.88 -24.82
CA ALA A 871 -13.38 11.53 -24.82
C ALA A 871 -13.92 11.68 -26.24
N ALA A 872 -13.08 12.09 -27.19
CA ALA A 872 -13.46 12.21 -28.59
C ALA A 872 -13.84 10.83 -29.20
N VAL A 873 -13.12 9.78 -28.91
CA VAL A 873 -13.48 8.41 -29.35
C VAL A 873 -14.87 8.02 -28.88
N LEU A 874 -15.19 8.26 -27.60
CA LEU A 874 -16.52 7.94 -27.06
C LEU A 874 -17.64 8.75 -27.74
N GLU A 875 -17.41 10.04 -27.97
CA GLU A 875 -18.35 10.92 -28.67
C GLU A 875 -18.59 10.45 -30.12
N LEU A 876 -17.51 10.15 -30.87
CA LEU A 876 -17.57 9.73 -32.26
C LEU A 876 -18.22 8.35 -32.41
N GLN A 877 -17.97 7.42 -31.51
CA GLN A 877 -18.64 6.10 -31.46
C GLN A 877 -20.14 6.25 -31.20
N ALA A 878 -20.53 7.15 -30.30
CA ALA A 878 -21.95 7.44 -30.04
C ALA A 878 -22.64 8.03 -31.29
N ARG A 879 -21.96 8.94 -32.02
CA ARG A 879 -22.43 9.57 -33.25
C ARG A 879 -22.57 8.53 -34.38
N GLN A 880 -21.59 7.64 -34.55
CA GLN A 880 -21.63 6.55 -35.53
C GLN A 880 -22.80 5.60 -35.24
N LYS A 881 -22.98 5.20 -33.98
CA LYS A 881 -24.09 4.33 -33.57
C LYS A 881 -25.46 4.98 -33.77
N ALA A 882 -25.59 6.28 -33.57
CA ALA A 882 -26.83 7.00 -33.85
C ALA A 882 -27.14 7.05 -35.35
N HIS A 883 -26.12 7.27 -36.19
CA HIS A 883 -26.23 7.21 -37.63
C HIS A 883 -26.68 5.83 -38.14
N GLU A 884 -26.05 4.76 -37.70
CA GLU A 884 -26.44 3.37 -38.04
C GLU A 884 -27.87 3.07 -37.62
N LYS A 885 -28.30 3.52 -36.45
CA LYS A 885 -29.68 3.37 -35.96
C LYS A 885 -30.69 4.13 -36.80
N SER A 886 -30.34 5.35 -37.25
CA SER A 886 -31.17 6.17 -38.11
C SER A 886 -31.31 5.55 -39.49
N ALA A 887 -30.22 5.06 -40.09
CA ALA A 887 -30.21 4.36 -41.37
C ALA A 887 -31.09 3.05 -41.34
N LYS A 888 -30.96 2.27 -40.25
CA LYS A 888 -31.84 1.08 -40.05
C LYS A 888 -33.32 1.47 -39.91
N LYS A 889 -33.64 2.58 -39.30
CA LYS A 889 -35.02 3.06 -39.14
C LYS A 889 -35.61 3.50 -40.49
N SER A 890 -34.81 4.16 -41.35
CA SER A 890 -35.22 4.61 -42.70
C SER A 890 -35.56 3.40 -43.57
N THR A 891 -34.69 2.40 -43.66
CA THR A 891 -34.91 1.18 -44.43
C THR A 891 -36.12 0.36 -43.93
N GLY A 892 -36.42 0.39 -42.64
CA GLY A 892 -37.61 -0.23 -42.05
C GLY A 892 -38.90 0.47 -42.47
N THR A 893 -38.89 1.81 -42.56
CA THR A 893 -40.04 2.61 -42.98
C THR A 893 -40.35 2.39 -44.48
N ASP A 894 -39.32 2.31 -45.31
CA ASP A 894 -39.46 2.04 -46.75
C ASP A 894 -40.00 0.65 -47.01
N ALA A 895 -39.57 -0.37 -46.26
CA ALA A 895 -40.09 -1.73 -46.36
C ALA A 895 -41.56 -1.83 -45.95
N VAL A 896 -42.00 -1.08 -44.96
CA VAL A 896 -43.43 -1.02 -44.56
C VAL A 896 -44.29 -0.34 -45.61
N ALA A 897 -43.80 0.69 -46.30
CA ALA A 897 -44.50 1.34 -47.39
C ALA A 897 -44.66 0.40 -48.60
N ALA A 898 -43.56 -0.28 -49.00
CA ALA A 898 -43.61 -1.28 -50.11
C ALA A 898 -44.54 -2.46 -49.77
N ALA A 899 -44.56 -2.90 -48.51
CA ALA A 899 -45.49 -3.94 -48.06
C ALA A 899 -46.97 -3.52 -48.15
N ALA A 900 -47.27 -2.22 -47.90
CA ALA A 900 -48.63 -1.73 -48.04
C ALA A 900 -49.10 -1.69 -49.51
N GLU A 901 -48.22 -1.36 -50.47
CA GLU A 901 -48.48 -1.46 -51.89
C GLU A 901 -48.72 -2.88 -52.36
N LEU A 902 -47.87 -3.85 -51.91
CA LEU A 902 -48.04 -5.26 -52.16
C LEU A 902 -49.35 -5.81 -51.58
N LEU A 903 -49.77 -5.36 -50.42
CA LEU A 903 -51.05 -5.78 -49.82
C LEU A 903 -52.25 -5.18 -50.59
N ALA A 904 -52.17 -3.96 -51.08
CA ALA A 904 -53.22 -3.33 -51.88
C ALA A 904 -53.41 -4.05 -53.20
N ALA A 905 -52.33 -4.54 -53.79
CA ALA A 905 -52.39 -5.29 -55.12
C ALA A 905 -52.64 -6.81 -54.92
N ALA A 906 -52.72 -7.29 -53.69
CA ALA A 906 -52.78 -8.75 -53.37
C ALA A 906 -54.12 -9.37 -53.80
N PRO A 907 -54.11 -10.49 -54.54
CA PRO A 907 -55.28 -11.31 -54.82
C PRO A 907 -55.89 -11.93 -53.57
N SER A 908 -57.19 -12.23 -53.64
CA SER A 908 -57.84 -12.99 -52.53
C SER A 908 -57.45 -14.46 -52.61
N ILE A 909 -57.26 -15.11 -51.41
CA ILE A 909 -57.04 -16.55 -51.30
C ILE A 909 -57.96 -17.10 -50.18
N GLY A 910 -58.98 -17.85 -50.54
CA GLY A 910 -59.99 -18.15 -49.54
C GLY A 910 -60.59 -16.91 -48.88
N PRO A 911 -60.64 -16.86 -47.54
CA PRO A 911 -61.13 -15.69 -46.80
C PRO A 911 -60.13 -14.52 -46.69
N GLY A 912 -58.87 -14.75 -47.15
CA GLY A 912 -57.77 -13.83 -46.89
C GLY A 912 -57.11 -13.24 -48.15
N LYS A 913 -56.01 -12.50 -47.94
CA LYS A 913 -55.14 -11.92 -48.97
C LYS A 913 -53.87 -12.74 -49.14
N LEU A 914 -53.44 -12.97 -50.40
CA LEU A 914 -52.12 -13.58 -50.70
C LEU A 914 -51.12 -12.52 -51.12
N VAL A 915 -50.23 -12.15 -50.20
CA VAL A 915 -49.19 -11.13 -50.42
C VAL A 915 -47.86 -11.84 -50.73
N VAL A 916 -47.45 -11.83 -51.99
CA VAL A 916 -46.19 -12.46 -52.42
C VAL A 916 -45.39 -11.43 -53.21
N GLY A 917 -44.25 -11.01 -52.73
CA GLY A 917 -43.46 -10.01 -53.45
C GLY A 917 -42.04 -9.84 -52.94
N GLU A 918 -41.23 -9.19 -53.72
CA GLU A 918 -39.90 -8.74 -53.37
C GLU A 918 -39.98 -7.33 -52.83
N ILE A 919 -39.20 -7.06 -51.76
CA ILE A 919 -38.96 -5.72 -51.23
C ILE A 919 -37.48 -5.41 -51.41
N ALA A 920 -37.16 -4.78 -52.53
CA ALA A 920 -35.77 -4.44 -52.86
C ALA A 920 -35.14 -3.51 -51.81
N GLY A 921 -33.90 -3.85 -51.41
CA GLY A 921 -33.16 -3.04 -50.42
C GLY A 921 -33.61 -3.20 -48.97
N ALA A 922 -34.58 -4.09 -48.66
CA ALA A 922 -35.01 -4.34 -47.30
C ALA A 922 -33.96 -5.16 -46.53
N THR A 923 -33.79 -4.83 -45.24
CA THR A 923 -33.06 -5.63 -44.28
C THR A 923 -33.93 -6.73 -43.68
N ASP A 924 -33.34 -7.72 -42.97
CA ASP A 924 -34.12 -8.75 -42.27
C ASP A 924 -35.15 -8.17 -41.30
N ASP A 925 -34.77 -7.09 -40.57
CA ASP A 925 -35.68 -6.38 -39.67
C ASP A 925 -36.76 -5.61 -40.48
N GLY A 926 -36.39 -5.05 -41.62
CA GLY A 926 -37.34 -4.40 -42.54
C GLY A 926 -38.38 -5.37 -43.07
N LEU A 927 -37.97 -6.57 -43.50
CA LEU A 927 -38.89 -7.63 -43.94
C LEU A 927 -39.84 -8.09 -42.83
N ARG A 928 -39.35 -8.19 -41.58
CA ARG A 928 -40.19 -8.52 -40.41
C ARG A 928 -41.21 -7.42 -40.13
N ALA A 929 -40.77 -6.15 -40.11
CA ALA A 929 -41.66 -5.02 -39.94
C ALA A 929 -42.75 -4.94 -41.04
N ALA A 930 -42.36 -5.27 -42.29
CA ALA A 930 -43.26 -5.37 -43.41
C ALA A 930 -44.34 -6.46 -43.23
N VAL A 931 -43.93 -7.66 -42.78
CA VAL A 931 -44.84 -8.76 -42.43
C VAL A 931 -45.80 -8.37 -41.31
N ASP A 932 -45.29 -7.71 -40.22
CA ASP A 932 -46.12 -7.29 -39.09
C ASP A 932 -47.10 -6.18 -39.50
N SER A 933 -46.72 -5.28 -40.42
CA SER A 933 -47.62 -4.28 -40.98
C SER A 933 -48.77 -4.92 -41.79
N ILE A 934 -48.49 -5.98 -42.56
CA ILE A 934 -49.52 -6.72 -43.32
C ILE A 934 -50.46 -7.41 -42.33
N LYS A 935 -49.96 -8.12 -41.34
CA LYS A 935 -50.73 -8.75 -40.29
C LYS A 935 -51.70 -7.84 -39.58
N SER A 936 -51.25 -6.61 -39.27
CA SER A 936 -52.09 -5.62 -38.61
C SER A 936 -53.24 -5.08 -39.45
N LYS A 937 -53.09 -5.12 -40.77
CA LYS A 937 -54.06 -4.57 -41.74
C LYS A 937 -54.98 -5.62 -42.41
N SER A 938 -54.64 -6.87 -42.31
CA SER A 938 -55.44 -7.99 -42.88
C SER A 938 -55.61 -9.10 -41.84
N PRO A 939 -56.84 -9.35 -41.37
CA PRO A 939 -57.11 -10.38 -40.34
C PRO A 939 -56.86 -11.80 -40.85
N SER A 940 -56.94 -12.04 -42.19
CA SER A 940 -56.62 -13.32 -42.82
C SER A 940 -55.57 -13.06 -43.92
N TYR A 941 -54.43 -13.75 -43.86
CA TYR A 941 -53.28 -13.45 -44.71
C TYR A 941 -52.40 -14.69 -44.97
N GLY A 942 -51.92 -14.77 -46.21
CA GLY A 942 -50.73 -15.54 -46.55
C GLY A 942 -49.67 -14.62 -47.13
N VAL A 943 -48.57 -14.46 -46.41
CA VAL A 943 -47.49 -13.52 -46.77
C VAL A 943 -46.22 -14.29 -47.09
N MET A 944 -45.58 -13.98 -48.19
CA MET A 944 -44.26 -14.43 -48.62
C MET A 944 -43.49 -13.22 -49.14
N LEU A 945 -42.58 -12.69 -48.36
CA LEU A 945 -41.71 -11.57 -48.75
C LEU A 945 -40.27 -12.04 -48.95
N ALA A 946 -39.60 -11.47 -49.92
CA ALA A 946 -38.20 -11.75 -50.22
C ALA A 946 -37.41 -10.44 -50.38
N ALA A 947 -36.13 -10.48 -50.02
CA ALA A 947 -35.15 -9.43 -50.34
C ALA A 947 -33.78 -10.02 -50.62
N ALA A 948 -33.02 -9.36 -51.47
CA ALA A 948 -31.58 -9.61 -51.63
C ALA A 948 -30.80 -8.83 -50.56
N ILE A 949 -30.10 -9.55 -49.69
CA ILE A 949 -29.33 -8.99 -48.56
C ILE A 949 -27.92 -9.59 -48.61
N ASP A 950 -26.89 -8.79 -48.72
CA ASP A 950 -25.46 -9.18 -48.75
C ASP A 950 -25.16 -10.29 -49.77
N GLY A 951 -25.74 -10.16 -50.97
CA GLY A 951 -25.54 -11.16 -52.07
C GLY A 951 -26.25 -12.51 -51.87
N LYS A 952 -27.14 -12.61 -50.90
CA LYS A 952 -28.00 -13.78 -50.62
C LYS A 952 -29.46 -13.33 -50.60
N VAL A 953 -30.35 -14.31 -50.64
CA VAL A 953 -31.79 -14.05 -50.53
C VAL A 953 -32.28 -14.39 -49.13
N THR A 954 -33.05 -13.50 -48.53
CA THR A 954 -33.86 -13.81 -47.35
C THR A 954 -35.34 -13.89 -47.75
N PHE A 955 -35.97 -14.95 -47.34
CA PHE A 955 -37.43 -15.16 -47.45
C PHE A 955 -38.06 -15.14 -46.06
N ILE A 956 -39.20 -14.46 -45.93
CA ILE A 956 -40.02 -14.53 -44.71
C ILE A 956 -41.45 -14.88 -45.12
N ALA A 957 -42.02 -15.90 -44.47
CA ALA A 957 -43.42 -16.33 -44.71
C ALA A 957 -44.22 -16.18 -43.40
N ALA A 958 -45.46 -15.73 -43.54
CA ALA A 958 -46.41 -15.72 -42.42
C ALA A 958 -47.81 -16.10 -42.95
N VAL A 959 -48.55 -16.88 -42.17
CA VAL A 959 -49.88 -17.42 -42.53
C VAL A 959 -50.81 -17.34 -41.32
N SER A 960 -52.01 -16.82 -41.51
CA SER A 960 -53.05 -16.75 -40.49
C SER A 960 -53.62 -18.12 -40.15
N ASP A 961 -54.15 -18.29 -38.95
CA ASP A 961 -54.61 -19.60 -38.43
C ASP A 961 -55.79 -20.23 -39.27
N ASP A 962 -56.64 -19.39 -39.82
CA ASP A 962 -57.75 -19.83 -40.72
C ASP A 962 -57.22 -20.41 -42.03
N LEU A 963 -56.15 -19.88 -42.62
CA LEU A 963 -55.49 -20.41 -43.80
C LEU A 963 -54.62 -21.64 -43.47
N ILE A 964 -54.05 -21.70 -42.28
CA ILE A 964 -53.39 -22.93 -41.82
C ILE A 964 -54.36 -24.08 -41.70
N ALA A 965 -55.54 -23.83 -41.14
CA ALA A 965 -56.60 -24.86 -41.06
C ALA A 965 -57.05 -25.39 -42.41
N LYS A 966 -56.89 -24.60 -43.50
CA LYS A 966 -57.17 -24.98 -44.90
C LYS A 966 -55.98 -25.62 -45.62
N GLY A 967 -54.81 -25.77 -44.92
CA GLY A 967 -53.67 -26.52 -45.43
C GLY A 967 -52.43 -25.73 -45.79
N LEU A 968 -52.46 -24.36 -45.78
CA LEU A 968 -51.31 -23.57 -46.08
C LEU A 968 -50.50 -23.36 -44.80
N LYS A 969 -49.31 -23.93 -44.68
CA LYS A 969 -48.39 -23.77 -43.54
C LYS A 969 -47.12 -23.01 -43.97
N ALA A 970 -46.74 -21.94 -43.24
CA ALA A 970 -45.59 -21.10 -43.58
C ALA A 970 -44.26 -21.89 -43.68
N GLY A 971 -44.04 -22.89 -42.81
CA GLY A 971 -42.85 -23.72 -42.85
C GLY A 971 -42.68 -24.60 -44.10
N ASP A 972 -43.78 -25.19 -44.61
CA ASP A 972 -43.75 -25.97 -45.79
C ASP A 972 -43.69 -25.11 -47.06
N TRP A 973 -44.44 -24.03 -47.07
CA TRP A 973 -44.47 -23.03 -48.12
C TRP A 973 -43.08 -22.40 -48.35
N ILE A 974 -42.41 -21.91 -47.29
CA ILE A 974 -41.11 -21.28 -47.44
C ILE A 974 -40.02 -22.26 -47.86
N ARG A 975 -40.11 -23.53 -47.43
CA ARG A 975 -39.15 -24.56 -47.77
C ARG A 975 -39.19 -24.86 -49.31
N GLU A 976 -40.36 -24.96 -49.90
CA GLU A 976 -40.50 -25.17 -51.34
C GLU A 976 -40.10 -23.93 -52.13
N THR A 977 -40.36 -22.71 -51.59
CA THR A 977 -39.96 -21.45 -52.24
C THR A 977 -38.40 -21.30 -52.20
N ALA A 978 -37.75 -21.54 -51.08
CA ALA A 978 -36.32 -21.34 -50.93
C ALA A 978 -35.48 -22.34 -51.75
N LYS A 979 -35.97 -23.54 -52.01
CA LYS A 979 -35.32 -24.53 -52.90
C LYS A 979 -35.01 -23.95 -54.28
N VAL A 980 -35.88 -23.11 -54.83
CA VAL A 980 -35.70 -22.50 -56.15
C VAL A 980 -34.50 -21.59 -56.22
N ALA A 981 -34.22 -20.85 -55.11
CA ALA A 981 -33.06 -19.96 -54.96
C ALA A 981 -31.81 -20.70 -54.38
N GLY A 982 -31.78 -22.03 -54.42
CA GLY A 982 -30.66 -22.85 -53.95
C GLY A 982 -30.44 -22.78 -52.42
N GLY A 983 -31.52 -22.61 -51.67
CA GLY A 983 -31.53 -22.47 -50.25
C GLY A 983 -32.43 -23.42 -49.48
N GLY A 984 -32.60 -23.18 -48.22
CA GLY A 984 -33.46 -23.94 -47.33
C GLY A 984 -33.79 -23.17 -46.07
N GLY A 985 -34.78 -23.65 -45.36
CA GLY A 985 -35.21 -23.04 -44.08
C GLY A 985 -36.51 -23.72 -43.62
N GLY A 986 -37.18 -23.13 -42.67
CA GLY A 986 -38.42 -23.65 -42.12
C GLY A 986 -38.84 -22.79 -40.92
N GLY A 987 -39.84 -23.25 -40.21
CA GLY A 987 -40.38 -22.55 -39.07
C GLY A 987 -41.69 -23.18 -38.60
N ARG A 988 -42.40 -22.44 -37.79
CA ARG A 988 -43.74 -22.79 -37.32
C ARG A 988 -44.80 -22.63 -38.44
N PRO A 989 -45.94 -23.26 -38.28
CA PRO A 989 -47.03 -23.11 -39.30
C PRO A 989 -47.43 -21.63 -39.53
N GLN A 990 -47.36 -20.80 -38.49
CA GLN A 990 -47.74 -19.38 -38.56
C GLN A 990 -46.65 -18.49 -39.13
N MET A 991 -45.36 -18.85 -38.98
CA MET A 991 -44.22 -18.01 -39.40
C MET A 991 -42.98 -18.85 -39.67
N ALA A 992 -42.29 -18.55 -40.76
CA ALA A 992 -41.08 -19.24 -41.15
C ALA A 992 -40.09 -18.28 -41.84
N GLN A 993 -38.80 -18.57 -41.78
CA GLN A 993 -37.73 -17.86 -42.45
C GLN A 993 -36.80 -18.83 -43.19
N ALA A 994 -36.34 -18.46 -44.36
CA ALA A 994 -35.42 -19.25 -45.15
C ALA A 994 -34.39 -18.36 -45.86
N GLY A 995 -33.20 -18.87 -46.13
CA GLY A 995 -32.20 -18.21 -46.97
C GLY A 995 -32.07 -18.90 -48.34
N GLY A 996 -31.64 -18.13 -49.36
CA GLY A 996 -31.26 -18.63 -50.69
C GLY A 996 -29.89 -18.12 -51.10
N LYS A 997 -29.20 -18.86 -52.00
CA LYS A 997 -27.85 -18.50 -52.45
C LYS A 997 -27.82 -17.63 -53.69
N ASP A 998 -28.91 -17.65 -54.48
CA ASP A 998 -28.98 -17.00 -55.81
C ASP A 998 -30.05 -15.89 -55.85
N PRO A 999 -29.67 -14.59 -55.69
CA PRO A 999 -30.61 -13.47 -55.79
C PRO A 999 -31.29 -13.36 -57.15
N GLY A 1000 -30.66 -13.77 -58.24
CA GLY A 1000 -31.25 -13.75 -59.58
C GLY A 1000 -32.50 -14.61 -59.75
N LYS A 1001 -32.77 -15.56 -58.82
CA LYS A 1001 -33.91 -16.45 -58.80
C LYS A 1001 -35.07 -16.06 -57.90
N ILE A 1002 -35.02 -14.81 -57.31
CA ILE A 1002 -36.11 -14.33 -56.44
C ILE A 1002 -37.44 -14.35 -57.17
N GLY A 1003 -37.48 -13.87 -58.42
CA GLY A 1003 -38.70 -13.80 -59.21
C GLY A 1003 -39.32 -15.21 -59.48
N GLU A 1004 -38.47 -16.20 -59.78
CA GLU A 1004 -38.88 -17.61 -60.01
C GLU A 1004 -39.34 -18.24 -58.67
N ALA A 1005 -38.67 -18.00 -57.59
CA ALA A 1005 -39.04 -18.46 -56.26
C ALA A 1005 -40.41 -17.90 -55.81
N LEU A 1006 -40.66 -16.62 -56.05
CA LEU A 1006 -41.93 -15.98 -55.72
C LEU A 1006 -43.06 -16.43 -56.59
N ALA A 1007 -42.83 -16.77 -57.91
CA ALA A 1007 -43.80 -17.38 -58.77
C ALA A 1007 -44.16 -18.77 -58.23
N LYS A 1008 -43.19 -19.60 -57.85
CA LYS A 1008 -43.40 -20.92 -57.20
C LYS A 1008 -44.19 -20.79 -55.90
N ALA A 1009 -43.88 -19.70 -55.08
CA ALA A 1009 -44.60 -19.42 -53.84
C ALA A 1009 -46.11 -19.17 -54.13
N ARG A 1010 -46.42 -18.34 -55.12
CA ARG A 1010 -47.84 -18.13 -55.54
C ARG A 1010 -48.53 -19.40 -55.95
N ALA A 1011 -47.90 -20.18 -56.82
CA ALA A 1011 -48.49 -21.47 -57.30
C ALA A 1011 -48.71 -22.43 -56.11
N PHE A 1012 -47.78 -22.55 -55.20
CA PHE A 1012 -47.91 -23.40 -53.99
C PHE A 1012 -49.09 -22.98 -53.11
N ALA A 1013 -49.21 -21.67 -52.81
CA ALA A 1013 -50.28 -21.20 -51.95
C ALA A 1013 -51.67 -21.38 -52.60
N THR A 1014 -51.77 -21.12 -53.90
CA THR A 1014 -53.05 -21.36 -54.67
C THR A 1014 -53.40 -22.82 -54.71
N ALA A 1015 -52.45 -23.76 -54.87
CA ALA A 1015 -52.72 -25.21 -54.87
C ALA A 1015 -53.11 -25.74 -53.48
N ALA A 1016 -52.57 -25.16 -52.42
CA ALA A 1016 -52.86 -25.55 -51.02
C ALA A 1016 -54.25 -25.12 -50.55
N ILE A 1017 -54.79 -24.04 -51.13
CA ILE A 1017 -56.15 -23.54 -50.83
C ILE A 1017 -56.93 -23.41 -52.11
N PRO A 1018 -57.62 -24.47 -52.53
CA PRO A 1018 -58.54 -24.41 -53.69
C PRO A 1018 -59.63 -23.34 -53.46
N GLN A 1019 -59.99 -22.59 -54.54
CA GLN A 1019 -61.03 -21.55 -54.50
C GLN A 1019 -62.39 -22.07 -54.09
#